data_ded4aa19339e47324dea5cff5df16035
#
_entry.id   ded4aa19339e47324dea5cff5df16035
#
_cell.length_a   1.000
_cell.length_b   1.000
_cell.length_c   1.000
_cell.angle_alpha   90.00
_cell.angle_beta   90.00
_cell.angle_gamma   90.00
#
_symmetry.space_group_name_H-M   'P 1'
#
loop_
_entity.id
_entity.type
_entity.pdbx_description
1 polymer ?
#
loop_
_entity_poly.entity_id
_entity_poly.type
_entity_poly.pdbx_seq_one_letter_code
_entity_poly.pdbx_strand_id
1 'polypeptide(L)'
;MSTPRRHAARLLPIAIGVCLTISAVPSARSERLTAAPEGRVAVRSGDPAPGSARFGRGFQSVATGPGGLLFIDAAGTALFRKSGDATSMIAYVGETTAGGRAIASLGGVVAAADGTVVFFATLANRGQGVFRVTPGGGPPEEVVLTNDILEVRDGPATVGFHYGAAVDADGAVLEAIGFFEVPPAIVRFPRGSSPQIVIQSGDPLGPGTFAGPIAGPAVNAQGRIVLSAWLNTGDAVVSTMAPGETPVVLYMLPPAFLPQDPFLASVSPAINDAGEVAFLLVDRGALKVREISNGFGFTAAQRGMPAPGGGTISTITDFPPVIDSAGRILFGAQRSNGRQGLYLASSSITRLAEEGMPAGDAGSLTHLDVALGLAAASLAIDGTLHFAADATSASGIFSSTGTAAAAEVRSGDQVSGPRFASFLDARVPFLGGGPSLAPGGLMIFDATVSGGSRGLFVRDRAGALTRVASDGDSAPGGGHFAGRNFSFSSINESGAFAFLGSAPDTGPTPMISLYYGVLGGALRRVVDTQVVPPGAGGGFGGGIPADRLAGAPSRLNRRGQVTVPVRQVDGTSVLMGYDGSSLFRVAGPGDAAPGGDVFADAFTGSLFTGQPVPPVLGDDGSLLFGAQTAAGDSALYATRLAAGGGGVPLRVLGLADDVPGGRLSPFEVQALDQDASGSVAFQSIYSDDFYFADFVKGAGPPIRVAARLDPVLDLGNVLSVTPSLAFMGGGTLAYGAGLFDGSTVILAGSPGEGDPLIIASTGGTSPDGGAYLSFQSLQANTQRPGRLASDGRGTLALAVSTTAGPEEIVLFGRANEPPVANAGPDLAVECAGPAGTTVTLDGGGSSDPEGGSLGYHWSWPSGVAEGARPAVVLPLGLTTVTLVVDDGELSSAPDTVAIEVRDTTPPFVVALAAPGLLWPPDGRLVKVSFDVAARDLCDPSPAITLVAVTSSEPGAGRPWPQYADALIGTDDRGVSLRADRLGTGSGRTYMVTYRAADRSGNSTEAGATVAVPHDQRH
;
A
#
# COMPACT_ATOMS: atom_id res chain seq x y z
N MET A 1 -10.70 -65.62 -34.00
CA MET A 1 -10.50 -65.96 -35.40
C MET A 1 -10.40 -64.63 -36.19
N SER A 2 -9.22 -64.44 -36.75
CA SER A 2 -8.84 -63.72 -37.98
C SER A 2 -9.16 -62.23 -38.10
N THR A 3 -8.10 -61.42 -37.95
CA THR A 3 -7.80 -60.21 -38.76
C THR A 3 -7.80 -60.57 -40.25
N PRO A 4 -7.97 -59.62 -41.20
CA PRO A 4 -6.82 -58.85 -41.70
C PRO A 4 -7.05 -57.38 -42.13
N ARG A 5 -6.03 -56.53 -41.88
CA ARG A 5 -5.13 -55.71 -42.69
C ARG A 5 -5.65 -54.94 -43.96
N ARG A 6 -5.32 -53.61 -43.92
CA ARG A 6 -4.76 -52.70 -44.93
C ARG A 6 -5.62 -52.16 -46.05
N HIS A 7 -5.68 -50.81 -46.14
CA HIS A 7 -4.90 -50.01 -47.11
C HIS A 7 -4.95 -48.51 -46.84
N ALA A 8 -3.79 -47.89 -46.93
CA ALA A 8 -3.57 -46.43 -46.81
C ALA A 8 -3.93 -45.74 -48.14
N ALA A 9 -4.50 -44.53 -48.02
CA ALA A 9 -4.45 -43.54 -49.11
C ALA A 9 -4.08 -42.19 -48.49
N ARG A 10 -2.90 -41.69 -48.87
CA ARG A 10 -2.39 -40.35 -48.61
C ARG A 10 -3.23 -39.33 -49.37
N LEU A 11 -3.71 -38.26 -48.64
CA LEU A 11 -4.00 -36.96 -49.23
C LEU A 11 -3.37 -35.93 -48.30
N LEU A 12 -2.37 -35.18 -48.78
CA LEU A 12 -1.83 -33.98 -48.23
C LEU A 12 -2.82 -32.82 -48.33
N PRO A 13 -3.04 -32.03 -47.28
CA PRO A 13 -3.43 -30.65 -47.44
C PRO A 13 -2.18 -29.79 -47.28
N ILE A 14 -1.98 -28.92 -48.27
CA ILE A 14 -1.03 -27.81 -48.22
C ILE A 14 -1.53 -26.81 -47.16
N ALA A 15 -0.91 -26.82 -46.03
CA ALA A 15 -1.07 -25.75 -45.05
C ALA A 15 -0.02 -24.67 -45.38
N ILE A 16 -0.48 -23.50 -45.78
CA ILE A 16 0.35 -22.27 -45.83
C ILE A 16 0.57 -21.85 -44.39
N GLY A 17 1.67 -22.33 -43.81
CA GLY A 17 2.15 -21.86 -42.49
C GLY A 17 2.71 -20.46 -42.65
N VAL A 18 2.02 -19.46 -42.07
CA VAL A 18 2.65 -18.21 -41.70
C VAL A 18 3.46 -18.52 -40.43
N CYS A 19 4.74 -18.80 -40.63
CA CYS A 19 5.70 -18.95 -39.57
C CYS A 19 5.94 -17.57 -38.95
N LEU A 20 5.28 -17.26 -37.86
CA LEU A 20 5.71 -16.22 -36.93
C LEU A 20 6.98 -16.73 -36.25
N THR A 21 8.13 -16.34 -36.77
CA THR A 21 9.40 -16.48 -36.05
C THR A 21 9.35 -15.59 -34.79
N ILE A 22 8.91 -16.17 -33.69
CA ILE A 22 9.19 -15.64 -32.37
C ILE A 22 10.68 -15.87 -32.18
N SER A 23 11.48 -14.80 -32.26
CA SER A 23 12.86 -14.81 -31.81
C SER A 23 12.83 -15.23 -30.35
N ALA A 24 13.29 -16.44 -30.07
CA ALA A 24 13.49 -16.91 -28.73
C ALA A 24 14.53 -16.00 -28.07
N VAL A 25 14.09 -15.09 -27.23
CA VAL A 25 14.92 -14.52 -26.17
C VAL A 25 15.32 -15.74 -25.31
N PRO A 26 16.60 -15.97 -25.01
CA PRO A 26 16.97 -17.06 -24.13
C PRO A 26 16.19 -16.89 -22.83
N SER A 27 15.27 -17.81 -22.55
CA SER A 27 14.58 -17.88 -21.28
C SER A 27 15.64 -18.09 -20.22
N ALA A 28 15.85 -17.13 -19.34
CA ALA A 28 16.45 -17.42 -18.07
C ALA A 28 15.68 -18.65 -17.52
N ARG A 29 16.40 -19.73 -17.19
CA ARG A 29 15.81 -20.87 -16.53
C ARG A 29 15.23 -20.36 -15.23
N SER A 30 13.93 -20.17 -15.16
CA SER A 30 13.23 -19.92 -13.90
C SER A 30 13.46 -21.19 -13.07
N GLU A 31 14.20 -21.05 -11.98
CA GLU A 31 14.33 -22.14 -11.03
C GLU A 31 12.94 -22.39 -10.43
N ARG A 32 12.54 -23.65 -10.40
CA ARG A 32 11.27 -24.09 -9.82
C ARG A 32 11.29 -23.85 -8.32
N LEU A 33 10.15 -23.47 -7.74
CA LEU A 33 9.96 -23.49 -6.30
C LEU A 33 10.15 -24.91 -5.79
N THR A 34 11.25 -25.16 -5.09
CA THR A 34 11.58 -26.47 -4.50
C THR A 34 11.21 -26.54 -3.02
N ALA A 35 10.89 -25.41 -2.42
CA ALA A 35 10.42 -25.28 -1.05
C ALA A 35 9.34 -24.18 -0.98
N ALA A 36 8.49 -24.23 0.06
CA ALA A 36 7.53 -23.17 0.31
C ALA A 36 8.26 -21.85 0.55
N PRO A 37 7.83 -20.74 -0.10
CA PRO A 37 8.44 -19.43 0.09
C PRO A 37 8.21 -18.93 1.52
N GLU A 38 9.25 -18.35 2.13
CA GLU A 38 9.14 -17.72 3.44
C GLU A 38 8.30 -16.44 3.35
N GLY A 39 7.39 -16.24 4.34
CA GLY A 39 6.62 -15.02 4.46
C GLY A 39 7.43 -13.93 5.16
N ARG A 40 7.33 -12.68 4.69
CA ARG A 40 7.87 -11.50 5.39
C ARG A 40 6.82 -10.39 5.45
N VAL A 41 6.74 -9.71 6.59
CA VAL A 41 5.80 -8.60 6.75
C VAL A 41 6.29 -7.39 5.96
N ALA A 42 5.42 -6.83 5.13
CA ALA A 42 5.69 -5.62 4.36
C ALA A 42 5.19 -4.36 5.06
N VAL A 43 3.98 -4.40 5.62
CA VAL A 43 3.33 -3.28 6.34
C VAL A 43 2.40 -3.85 7.38
N ARG A 44 2.32 -3.22 8.55
CA ARG A 44 1.41 -3.60 9.67
C ARG A 44 0.42 -2.48 9.97
N SER A 45 -0.74 -2.86 10.51
CA SER A 45 -1.56 -1.88 11.24
C SER A 45 -0.79 -1.37 12.45
N GLY A 46 -0.88 -0.06 12.69
CA GLY A 46 -0.03 0.62 13.68
C GLY A 46 1.24 1.24 13.10
N ASP A 47 1.73 0.81 11.94
CA ASP A 47 2.85 1.48 11.27
C ASP A 47 2.51 2.94 10.92
N PRO A 48 3.47 3.87 10.96
CA PRO A 48 3.24 5.24 10.54
C PRO A 48 2.79 5.31 9.07
N ALA A 49 1.69 6.01 8.81
CA ALA A 49 1.21 6.26 7.46
C ALA A 49 1.79 7.58 6.92
N PRO A 50 2.29 7.64 5.68
CA PRO A 50 2.86 8.86 5.12
C PRO A 50 1.80 9.91 4.79
N GLY A 51 2.19 11.18 4.91
CA GLY A 51 1.39 12.34 4.56
C GLY A 51 0.43 12.79 5.66
N SER A 52 -0.48 13.71 5.32
CA SER A 52 -1.55 14.16 6.22
C SER A 52 -2.79 13.31 6.04
N ALA A 53 -3.36 12.83 7.14
CA ALA A 53 -4.69 12.22 7.15
C ALA A 53 -5.73 13.23 7.68
N ARG A 54 -7.01 13.00 7.36
CA ARG A 54 -8.12 13.80 7.83
C ARG A 54 -9.16 12.92 8.51
N PHE A 55 -9.90 13.48 9.46
CA PHE A 55 -11.00 12.74 10.07
C PHE A 55 -12.07 12.38 9.03
N GLY A 56 -12.50 11.12 9.07
CA GLY A 56 -13.64 10.64 8.30
C GLY A 56 -14.97 11.19 8.84
N ARG A 57 -16.09 10.73 8.26
CA ARG A 57 -17.42 11.08 8.76
C ARG A 57 -17.78 10.25 9.98
N GLY A 58 -18.38 10.92 10.96
CA GLY A 58 -18.87 10.32 12.21
C GLY A 58 -17.79 10.21 13.30
N PHE A 59 -18.27 9.99 14.53
CA PHE A 59 -17.45 9.78 15.73
C PHE A 59 -18.24 8.87 16.67
N GLN A 60 -17.58 7.91 17.34
CA GLN A 60 -18.28 6.87 18.10
C GLN A 60 -18.52 7.20 19.56
N SER A 61 -17.58 7.86 20.22
CA SER A 61 -17.63 8.07 21.65
C SER A 61 -17.03 9.42 22.01
N VAL A 62 -17.65 10.11 22.97
CA VAL A 62 -17.23 11.44 23.41
C VAL A 62 -17.22 11.45 24.93
N ALA A 63 -16.13 11.90 25.55
CA ALA A 63 -16.03 12.13 26.98
C ALA A 63 -15.24 13.43 27.24
N THR A 64 -15.51 14.05 28.37
CA THR A 64 -14.77 15.23 28.84
C THR A 64 -13.99 14.89 30.11
N GLY A 65 -12.77 15.40 30.22
CA GLY A 65 -11.92 15.18 31.36
C GLY A 65 -10.99 16.35 31.60
N PRO A 66 -10.21 16.36 32.69
CA PRO A 66 -9.31 17.46 33.05
C PRO A 66 -8.30 17.82 31.96
N GLY A 67 -7.97 16.89 31.06
CA GLY A 67 -7.03 17.09 29.94
C GLY A 67 -7.67 17.54 28.65
N GLY A 68 -8.99 17.79 28.60
CA GLY A 68 -9.72 18.21 27.40
C GLY A 68 -10.75 17.20 26.92
N LEU A 69 -11.18 17.36 25.68
CA LEU A 69 -12.19 16.53 25.03
C LEU A 69 -11.55 15.22 24.53
N LEU A 70 -12.13 14.09 24.90
CA LEU A 70 -11.75 12.74 24.42
C LEU A 70 -12.78 12.26 23.41
N PHE A 71 -12.33 11.63 22.36
CA PHE A 71 -13.22 11.04 21.34
C PHE A 71 -12.55 9.90 20.57
N ILE A 72 -13.38 9.00 20.08
CA ILE A 72 -12.99 7.91 19.18
C ILE A 72 -13.54 8.22 17.78
N ASP A 73 -12.76 7.98 16.74
CA ASP A 73 -13.21 8.16 15.37
C ASP A 73 -14.30 7.14 14.98
N ALA A 74 -15.02 7.39 13.90
CA ALA A 74 -16.17 6.58 13.48
C ALA A 74 -15.83 5.11 13.19
N ALA A 75 -14.60 4.84 12.80
CA ALA A 75 -14.14 3.50 12.49
C ALA A 75 -13.63 2.74 13.72
N GLY A 76 -13.51 3.43 14.88
CA GLY A 76 -12.90 2.84 16.09
C GLY A 76 -11.42 2.60 15.92
N THR A 77 -10.72 3.40 15.08
CA THR A 77 -9.32 3.17 14.74
C THR A 77 -8.35 3.88 15.67
N ALA A 78 -8.78 4.98 16.29
CA ALA A 78 -7.96 5.70 17.25
C ALA A 78 -8.79 6.51 18.24
N LEU A 79 -8.24 6.65 19.45
CA LEU A 79 -8.73 7.50 20.54
C LEU A 79 -7.90 8.77 20.58
N PHE A 80 -8.55 9.91 20.56
CA PHE A 80 -7.95 11.22 20.51
C PHE A 80 -8.27 12.05 21.74
N ARG A 81 -7.35 12.99 22.06
CA ARG A 81 -7.58 14.08 23.03
C ARG A 81 -7.41 15.41 22.33
N LYS A 82 -8.42 16.28 22.44
CA LYS A 82 -8.35 17.69 22.02
C LYS A 82 -8.19 18.59 23.23
N SER A 83 -7.13 19.40 23.24
CA SER A 83 -6.87 20.40 24.26
C SER A 83 -6.56 21.74 23.58
N GLY A 84 -7.47 22.72 23.70
CA GLY A 84 -7.43 23.90 22.87
C GLY A 84 -7.49 23.56 21.38
N ASP A 85 -6.59 24.12 20.57
CA ASP A 85 -6.51 23.82 19.13
C ASP A 85 -5.73 22.53 18.79
N ALA A 86 -5.04 21.93 19.76
CA ALA A 86 -4.23 20.74 19.54
C ALA A 86 -5.05 19.46 19.72
N THR A 87 -4.90 18.54 18.77
CA THR A 87 -5.43 17.18 18.87
C THR A 87 -4.27 16.19 18.91
N SER A 88 -4.24 15.29 19.90
CA SER A 88 -3.24 14.25 20.04
C SER A 88 -3.90 12.87 20.11
N MET A 89 -3.23 11.86 19.59
CA MET A 89 -3.67 10.48 19.66
C MET A 89 -3.21 9.87 20.97
N ILE A 90 -4.12 9.14 21.65
CA ILE A 90 -3.87 8.48 22.96
C ILE A 90 -3.69 6.98 22.78
N ALA A 91 -4.50 6.35 21.94
CA ALA A 91 -4.45 4.93 21.63
C ALA A 91 -4.89 4.69 20.19
N TYR A 92 -4.40 3.63 19.55
CA TYR A 92 -4.71 3.35 18.13
C TYR A 92 -4.69 1.85 17.83
N VAL A 93 -5.37 1.47 16.77
CA VAL A 93 -5.35 0.09 16.25
C VAL A 93 -3.94 -0.28 15.80
N GLY A 94 -3.50 -1.46 16.24
CA GLY A 94 -2.11 -1.92 16.02
C GLY A 94 -1.15 -1.54 17.15
N GLU A 95 -1.56 -0.67 18.08
CA GLU A 95 -0.74 -0.38 19.27
C GLU A 95 -0.63 -1.59 20.19
N THR A 96 0.59 -1.85 20.65
CA THR A 96 0.84 -2.94 21.59
C THR A 96 0.55 -2.49 23.02
N THR A 97 -0.30 -3.22 23.72
CA THR A 97 -0.61 -3.00 25.13
C THR A 97 0.58 -3.34 26.03
N ALA A 98 0.50 -2.98 27.30
CA ALA A 98 1.51 -3.36 28.30
C ALA A 98 1.68 -4.88 28.46
N GLY A 99 0.64 -5.66 28.14
CA GLY A 99 0.67 -7.12 28.09
C GLY A 99 1.20 -7.73 26.78
N GLY A 100 1.67 -6.89 25.84
CA GLY A 100 2.27 -7.33 24.58
C GLY A 100 1.27 -7.73 23.50
N ARG A 101 -0.01 -7.37 23.61
CA ARG A 101 -1.08 -7.70 22.65
C ARG A 101 -1.45 -6.49 21.81
N ALA A 102 -1.74 -6.67 20.53
CA ALA A 102 -2.13 -5.57 19.66
C ALA A 102 -3.64 -5.27 19.72
N ILE A 103 -4.01 -3.99 19.73
CA ILE A 103 -5.38 -3.50 19.68
C ILE A 103 -5.94 -3.67 18.26
N ALA A 104 -7.12 -4.26 18.15
CA ALA A 104 -7.82 -4.46 16.87
C ALA A 104 -8.95 -3.44 16.63
N SER A 105 -9.62 -2.98 17.65
CA SER A 105 -10.62 -1.92 17.57
C SER A 105 -10.79 -1.23 18.92
N LEU A 106 -11.24 0.01 18.90
CA LEU A 106 -11.52 0.83 20.08
C LEU A 106 -13.02 1.10 20.19
N GLY A 107 -13.54 1.11 21.41
CA GLY A 107 -14.93 1.43 21.72
C GLY A 107 -15.03 2.14 23.06
N GLY A 108 -16.12 2.79 23.37
CA GLY A 108 -16.46 3.45 24.64
C GLY A 108 -15.29 4.06 25.43
N VAL A 109 -15.30 5.35 25.70
CA VAL A 109 -14.27 6.03 26.50
C VAL A 109 -14.86 6.70 27.73
N VAL A 110 -14.14 6.63 28.85
CA VAL A 110 -14.47 7.29 30.12
C VAL A 110 -13.21 7.99 30.65
N ALA A 111 -13.37 9.17 31.22
CA ALA A 111 -12.28 9.92 31.85
C ALA A 111 -12.47 10.01 33.37
N ALA A 112 -11.39 9.82 34.12
CA ALA A 112 -11.31 10.07 35.55
C ALA A 112 -10.95 11.53 35.86
N ALA A 113 -11.25 11.98 37.06
CA ALA A 113 -10.91 13.33 37.53
C ALA A 113 -9.38 13.58 37.61
N ASP A 114 -8.58 12.53 37.74
CA ASP A 114 -7.10 12.60 37.73
C ASP A 114 -6.50 12.66 36.32
N GLY A 115 -7.35 12.60 35.27
CA GLY A 115 -6.92 12.57 33.86
C GLY A 115 -6.62 11.19 33.31
N THR A 116 -6.84 10.11 34.07
CA THR A 116 -6.80 8.74 33.56
C THR A 116 -7.90 8.54 32.55
N VAL A 117 -7.55 7.86 31.47
CA VAL A 117 -8.49 7.48 30.39
C VAL A 117 -8.70 5.97 30.44
N VAL A 118 -9.95 5.56 30.48
CA VAL A 118 -10.36 4.15 30.42
C VAL A 118 -11.19 3.95 29.15
N PHE A 119 -10.90 2.89 28.42
CA PHE A 119 -11.62 2.58 27.18
C PHE A 119 -11.78 1.08 27.00
N PHE A 120 -12.77 0.68 26.24
CA PHE A 120 -12.95 -0.68 25.77
C PHE A 120 -12.17 -0.91 24.48
N ALA A 121 -11.61 -2.10 24.32
CA ALA A 121 -10.97 -2.48 23.07
C ALA A 121 -11.13 -3.99 22.81
N THR A 122 -11.07 -4.35 21.51
CA THR A 122 -10.90 -5.72 21.06
C THR A 122 -9.43 -5.90 20.68
N LEU A 123 -8.85 -7.01 21.06
CA LEU A 123 -7.49 -7.40 20.73
C LEU A 123 -7.46 -8.24 19.43
N ALA A 124 -6.29 -8.29 18.79
CA ALA A 124 -6.08 -9.05 17.56
C ALA A 124 -6.46 -10.54 17.69
N ASN A 125 -6.26 -11.15 18.85
CA ASN A 125 -6.64 -12.53 19.15
C ASN A 125 -8.15 -12.71 19.43
N ARG A 126 -9.00 -11.70 19.15
CA ARG A 126 -10.43 -11.62 19.42
C ARG A 126 -10.82 -11.55 20.90
N GLY A 127 -9.87 -11.38 21.80
CA GLY A 127 -10.17 -11.04 23.20
C GLY A 127 -10.74 -9.62 23.27
N GLN A 128 -11.66 -9.38 24.20
CA GLN A 128 -12.19 -8.06 24.52
C GLN A 128 -11.80 -7.69 25.94
N GLY A 129 -11.74 -6.41 26.24
CA GLY A 129 -11.45 -6.00 27.60
C GLY A 129 -11.48 -4.50 27.81
N VAL A 130 -11.11 -4.14 29.03
CA VAL A 130 -11.01 -2.77 29.52
C VAL A 130 -9.55 -2.41 29.69
N PHE A 131 -9.18 -1.24 29.17
CA PHE A 131 -7.83 -0.74 29.14
C PHE A 131 -7.76 0.62 29.82
N ARG A 132 -6.58 0.94 30.34
CA ARG A 132 -6.31 2.17 31.05
C ARG A 132 -5.04 2.85 30.54
N VAL A 133 -5.13 4.17 30.30
CA VAL A 133 -3.97 5.02 30.00
C VAL A 133 -3.88 6.10 31.07
N THR A 134 -2.71 6.18 31.72
CA THR A 134 -2.45 7.18 32.77
C THR A 134 -2.15 8.56 32.15
N PRO A 135 -2.29 9.67 32.92
CA PRO A 135 -1.96 11.02 32.42
C PRO A 135 -0.52 11.18 31.94
N GLY A 136 0.40 10.37 32.45
CA GLY A 136 1.81 10.37 32.04
C GLY A 136 2.07 9.72 30.66
N GLY A 137 1.05 9.15 30.03
CA GLY A 137 1.19 8.38 28.80
C GLY A 137 1.79 6.97 29.04
N GLY A 138 2.17 6.30 27.97
CA GLY A 138 2.68 4.93 27.95
C GLY A 138 1.71 3.98 27.26
N PRO A 139 2.13 2.72 27.03
CA PRO A 139 1.27 1.73 26.39
C PRO A 139 0.02 1.47 27.25
N PRO A 140 -1.14 1.21 26.63
CA PRO A 140 -2.38 0.91 27.35
C PRO A 140 -2.20 -0.28 28.29
N GLU A 141 -2.55 -0.08 29.57
CA GLU A 141 -2.55 -1.12 30.60
C GLU A 141 -3.81 -1.98 30.45
N GLU A 142 -3.64 -3.28 30.42
CA GLU A 142 -4.75 -4.24 30.43
C GLU A 142 -5.33 -4.35 31.83
N VAL A 143 -6.55 -3.88 32.04
CA VAL A 143 -7.22 -3.92 33.36
C VAL A 143 -7.87 -5.28 33.60
N VAL A 144 -8.68 -5.73 32.64
CA VAL A 144 -9.33 -7.05 32.63
C VAL A 144 -9.70 -7.43 31.19
N LEU A 145 -9.49 -8.68 30.85
CA LEU A 145 -9.78 -9.24 29.54
C LEU A 145 -10.76 -10.42 29.63
N THR A 146 -11.48 -10.68 28.55
CA THR A 146 -12.20 -11.94 28.35
C THR A 146 -11.21 -13.11 28.46
N ASN A 147 -11.61 -14.15 29.21
CA ASN A 147 -10.82 -15.31 29.59
C ASN A 147 -9.79 -15.08 30.72
N ASP A 148 -9.69 -13.88 31.31
CA ASP A 148 -8.96 -13.72 32.56
C ASP A 148 -9.64 -14.52 33.68
N ILE A 149 -8.86 -14.99 34.65
CA ILE A 149 -9.35 -15.70 35.81
C ILE A 149 -9.33 -14.74 36.99
N LEU A 150 -10.49 -14.53 37.60
CA LEU A 150 -10.64 -13.71 38.79
C LEU A 150 -11.10 -14.57 39.97
N GLU A 151 -10.55 -14.29 41.17
CA GLU A 151 -11.00 -14.92 42.41
C GLU A 151 -12.31 -14.28 42.87
N VAL A 152 -13.38 -15.06 42.87
CA VAL A 152 -14.71 -14.70 43.41
C VAL A 152 -15.03 -15.59 44.59
N ARG A 153 -16.15 -15.34 45.28
CA ARG A 153 -16.55 -16.11 46.50
C ARG A 153 -16.54 -17.63 46.26
N ASP A 154 -16.99 -18.07 45.12
CA ASP A 154 -17.14 -19.46 44.75
C ASP A 154 -15.88 -20.10 44.13
N GLY A 155 -14.77 -19.40 44.16
CA GLY A 155 -13.47 -19.81 43.62
C GLY A 155 -13.09 -19.09 42.36
N PRO A 156 -12.02 -19.52 41.66
CA PRO A 156 -11.57 -18.91 40.45
C PRO A 156 -12.64 -18.99 39.32
N ALA A 157 -12.94 -17.87 38.67
CA ALA A 157 -13.96 -17.79 37.64
C ALA A 157 -13.41 -17.09 36.39
N THR A 158 -13.76 -17.58 35.21
CA THR A 158 -13.30 -17.09 33.92
C THR A 158 -14.18 -15.94 33.40
N VAL A 159 -13.57 -14.78 33.10
CA VAL A 159 -14.28 -13.62 32.57
C VAL A 159 -14.86 -13.94 31.18
N GLY A 160 -16.17 -13.77 31.03
CA GLY A 160 -16.92 -14.07 29.80
C GLY A 160 -17.41 -12.80 29.08
N PHE A 161 -18.00 -11.86 29.82
CA PHE A 161 -18.71 -10.70 29.27
C PHE A 161 -18.43 -9.43 30.06
N HIS A 162 -18.40 -8.31 29.33
CA HIS A 162 -18.22 -6.96 29.85
C HIS A 162 -19.53 -6.17 29.68
N TYR A 163 -20.16 -5.74 30.80
CA TYR A 163 -21.43 -4.99 30.74
C TYR A 163 -21.26 -3.48 30.80
N GLY A 164 -20.12 -2.99 31.21
CA GLY A 164 -19.78 -1.57 31.25
C GLY A 164 -18.87 -1.20 32.40
N ALA A 165 -18.06 -0.19 32.24
CA ALA A 165 -17.09 0.28 33.19
C ALA A 165 -17.31 1.74 33.60
N ALA A 166 -16.93 2.06 34.83
CA ALA A 166 -16.77 3.42 35.37
C ALA A 166 -15.36 3.58 35.96
N VAL A 167 -14.92 4.82 36.16
CA VAL A 167 -13.64 5.10 36.80
C VAL A 167 -13.84 6.03 37.98
N ASP A 168 -13.28 5.69 39.13
CA ASP A 168 -13.36 6.51 40.33
C ASP A 168 -12.30 7.64 40.35
N ALA A 169 -12.39 8.49 41.36
CA ALA A 169 -11.48 9.64 41.52
C ALA A 169 -10.00 9.24 41.62
N ASP A 170 -9.70 8.05 42.11
CA ASP A 170 -8.35 7.50 42.28
C ASP A 170 -7.85 6.79 41.01
N GLY A 171 -8.67 6.79 39.93
CA GLY A 171 -8.36 6.11 38.70
C GLY A 171 -8.49 4.58 38.76
N ALA A 172 -9.17 4.04 39.78
CA ALA A 172 -9.54 2.63 39.79
C ALA A 172 -10.75 2.40 38.86
N VAL A 173 -10.72 1.32 38.12
CA VAL A 173 -11.80 0.92 37.22
C VAL A 173 -12.81 0.06 38.01
N LEU A 174 -14.09 0.43 37.89
CA LEU A 174 -15.20 -0.41 38.32
C LEU A 174 -15.86 -1.02 37.12
N GLU A 175 -16.03 -2.32 37.10
CA GLU A 175 -16.63 -3.01 35.98
C GLU A 175 -17.67 -4.05 36.41
N ALA A 176 -18.73 -4.13 35.64
CA ALA A 176 -19.71 -5.20 35.73
C ALA A 176 -19.29 -6.33 34.80
N ILE A 177 -19.00 -7.50 35.37
CA ILE A 177 -18.42 -8.64 34.66
C ILE A 177 -19.38 -9.85 34.75
N GLY A 178 -19.61 -10.50 33.58
CA GLY A 178 -20.21 -11.81 33.51
C GLY A 178 -19.12 -12.87 33.39
N PHE A 179 -19.28 -13.99 34.09
CA PHE A 179 -18.38 -15.14 34.03
C PHE A 179 -19.01 -16.27 33.23
N PHE A 180 -18.21 -17.22 32.76
CA PHE A 180 -18.72 -18.40 32.06
C PHE A 180 -19.30 -19.44 33.03
N GLU A 181 -18.63 -19.61 34.18
CA GLU A 181 -18.95 -20.71 35.11
C GLU A 181 -19.81 -20.27 36.31
N VAL A 182 -19.78 -19.00 36.68
CA VAL A 182 -20.45 -18.44 37.84
C VAL A 182 -21.26 -17.20 37.51
N PRO A 183 -22.24 -16.83 38.34
CA PRO A 183 -23.01 -15.60 38.10
C PRO A 183 -22.17 -14.33 38.14
N PRO A 184 -22.65 -13.21 37.54
CA PRO A 184 -21.92 -11.99 37.38
C PRO A 184 -21.63 -11.25 38.69
N ALA A 185 -20.59 -10.34 38.64
CA ALA A 185 -20.20 -9.47 39.74
C ALA A 185 -19.87 -8.07 39.27
N ILE A 186 -19.78 -7.11 40.21
CA ILE A 186 -19.13 -5.82 40.01
C ILE A 186 -17.80 -5.89 40.74
N VAL A 187 -16.73 -5.60 39.99
CA VAL A 187 -15.34 -5.69 40.45
C VAL A 187 -14.68 -4.35 40.32
N ARG A 188 -13.92 -3.96 41.35
CA ARG A 188 -13.06 -2.77 41.35
C ARG A 188 -11.62 -3.19 41.11
N PHE A 189 -10.95 -2.55 40.16
CA PHE A 189 -9.57 -2.77 39.79
C PHE A 189 -8.72 -1.54 40.18
N PRO A 190 -8.18 -1.52 41.40
CA PRO A 190 -7.31 -0.42 41.83
C PRO A 190 -5.98 -0.44 41.07
N ARG A 191 -5.26 0.68 41.05
CA ARG A 191 -3.91 0.70 40.48
C ARG A 191 -2.93 -0.05 41.38
N GLY A 192 -2.16 -0.99 40.78
CA GLY A 192 -1.09 -1.70 41.50
C GLY A 192 -1.53 -2.59 42.65
N SER A 193 -2.81 -2.93 42.75
CA SER A 193 -3.36 -3.80 43.78
C SER A 193 -4.28 -4.85 43.16
N SER A 194 -4.55 -5.95 43.88
CA SER A 194 -5.44 -7.02 43.42
C SER A 194 -6.89 -6.53 43.23
N PRO A 195 -7.63 -7.10 42.28
CA PRO A 195 -9.04 -6.83 42.09
C PRO A 195 -9.87 -7.06 43.38
N GLN A 196 -10.89 -6.23 43.60
CA GLN A 196 -11.75 -6.22 44.75
C GLN A 196 -13.20 -6.46 44.30
N ILE A 197 -13.84 -7.50 44.83
CA ILE A 197 -15.27 -7.73 44.58
C ILE A 197 -16.06 -6.67 45.34
N VAL A 198 -16.85 -5.87 44.60
CA VAL A 198 -17.77 -4.87 45.19
C VAL A 198 -19.08 -5.50 45.60
N ILE A 199 -19.71 -6.27 44.69
CA ILE A 199 -20.89 -7.05 44.90
C ILE A 199 -20.93 -8.24 43.92
N GLN A 200 -21.33 -9.39 44.37
CA GLN A 200 -21.48 -10.58 43.49
C GLN A 200 -22.82 -11.27 43.74
N SER A 201 -23.21 -12.16 42.87
CA SER A 201 -24.47 -12.89 42.97
C SER A 201 -24.59 -13.60 44.34
N GLY A 202 -25.78 -13.48 44.93
CA GLY A 202 -26.08 -13.98 46.27
C GLY A 202 -25.82 -12.97 47.40
N ASP A 203 -25.17 -11.84 47.17
CA ASP A 203 -24.99 -10.80 48.19
C ASP A 203 -26.34 -10.13 48.52
N PRO A 204 -26.58 -9.75 49.78
CA PRO A 204 -27.80 -9.05 50.15
C PRO A 204 -27.94 -7.71 49.40
N LEU A 205 -29.12 -7.52 48.82
CA LEU A 205 -29.47 -6.29 48.14
C LEU A 205 -30.96 -5.95 48.37
N GLY A 206 -31.22 -5.15 49.40
CA GLY A 206 -32.58 -4.78 49.81
C GLY A 206 -33.40 -6.00 50.24
N PRO A 207 -34.58 -6.21 49.63
CA PRO A 207 -35.49 -7.33 50.02
C PRO A 207 -35.05 -8.68 49.43
N GLY A 208 -34.01 -8.74 48.60
CA GLY A 208 -33.52 -9.97 47.98
C GLY A 208 -32.00 -10.05 47.98
N THR A 209 -31.47 -10.82 47.03
CA THR A 209 -30.05 -10.91 46.78
C THR A 209 -29.72 -10.50 45.38
N PHE A 210 -28.51 -9.96 45.15
CA PHE A 210 -28.02 -9.59 43.84
C PHE A 210 -27.98 -10.84 42.92
N ALA A 211 -28.65 -10.75 41.79
CA ALA A 211 -28.65 -11.82 40.78
C ALA A 211 -27.77 -11.50 39.59
N GLY A 212 -27.59 -10.20 39.26
CA GLY A 212 -26.69 -9.72 38.21
C GLY A 212 -26.95 -8.28 37.83
N PRO A 213 -26.01 -7.62 37.19
CA PRO A 213 -26.19 -6.25 36.70
C PRO A 213 -27.17 -6.20 35.52
N ILE A 214 -27.93 -5.12 35.43
CA ILE A 214 -28.75 -4.79 34.26
C ILE A 214 -27.89 -3.97 33.27
N ALA A 215 -27.03 -3.05 33.81
CA ALA A 215 -26.12 -2.23 33.06
C ALA A 215 -24.84 -1.95 33.85
N GLY A 216 -23.84 -1.32 33.25
CA GLY A 216 -22.60 -0.94 33.94
C GLY A 216 -22.84 0.00 35.13
N PRO A 217 -21.95 -0.02 36.14
CA PRO A 217 -22.03 0.88 37.28
C PRO A 217 -21.66 2.32 36.90
N ALA A 218 -22.07 3.31 37.73
CA ALA A 218 -21.47 4.63 37.74
C ALA A 218 -20.93 4.93 39.15
N VAL A 219 -19.98 5.84 39.24
CA VAL A 219 -19.30 6.20 40.48
C VAL A 219 -19.06 7.72 40.51
N ASN A 220 -19.26 8.33 41.69
CA ASN A 220 -18.96 9.75 41.89
C ASN A 220 -17.55 9.96 42.48
N ALA A 221 -17.16 11.22 42.64
CA ALA A 221 -15.84 11.58 43.17
C ALA A 221 -15.62 11.14 44.62
N GLN A 222 -16.68 10.88 45.40
CA GLN A 222 -16.60 10.34 46.75
C GLN A 222 -16.51 8.82 46.80
N GLY A 223 -16.42 8.16 45.64
CA GLY A 223 -16.37 6.70 45.53
C GLY A 223 -17.70 6.01 45.77
N ARG A 224 -18.82 6.74 45.84
CA ARG A 224 -20.18 6.14 45.95
C ARG A 224 -20.61 5.61 44.61
N ILE A 225 -20.94 4.35 44.58
CA ILE A 225 -21.33 3.59 43.38
C ILE A 225 -22.86 3.57 43.31
N VAL A 226 -23.37 3.77 42.08
CA VAL A 226 -24.77 3.45 41.74
C VAL A 226 -24.78 2.32 40.73
N LEU A 227 -25.70 1.41 40.87
CA LEU A 227 -25.90 0.26 39.99
C LEU A 227 -27.39 -0.02 39.75
N SER A 228 -27.69 -0.56 38.57
CA SER A 228 -28.98 -1.20 38.26
C SER A 228 -28.78 -2.70 38.19
N ALA A 229 -29.66 -3.46 38.86
CA ALA A 229 -29.47 -4.89 39.03
C ALA A 229 -30.79 -5.67 39.06
N TRP A 230 -30.69 -6.94 38.77
CA TRP A 230 -31.72 -7.94 39.05
C TRP A 230 -31.55 -8.49 40.46
N LEU A 231 -32.68 -8.74 41.15
CA LEU A 231 -32.73 -9.54 42.36
C LEU A 231 -33.11 -10.98 42.02
N ASN A 232 -32.76 -11.90 42.90
CA ASN A 232 -33.23 -13.29 42.82
C ASN A 232 -34.76 -13.44 42.87
N THR A 233 -35.45 -12.41 43.38
CA THR A 233 -36.93 -12.32 43.37
C THR A 233 -37.53 -11.98 42.02
N GLY A 234 -36.68 -11.62 41.03
CA GLY A 234 -37.08 -11.13 39.71
C GLY A 234 -37.36 -9.64 39.67
N ASP A 235 -37.19 -8.92 40.77
CA ASP A 235 -37.31 -7.46 40.80
C ASP A 235 -36.09 -6.79 40.16
N ALA A 236 -36.29 -5.66 39.45
CA ALA A 236 -35.22 -4.77 39.01
C ALA A 236 -35.05 -3.64 40.01
N VAL A 237 -33.82 -3.36 40.41
CA VAL A 237 -33.51 -2.31 41.39
C VAL A 237 -32.47 -1.34 40.89
N VAL A 238 -32.56 -0.08 41.36
CA VAL A 238 -31.48 0.86 41.37
C VAL A 238 -31.02 1.04 42.79
N SER A 239 -29.74 0.80 43.06
CA SER A 239 -29.19 0.91 44.39
C SER A 239 -27.90 1.69 44.40
N THR A 240 -27.54 2.20 45.60
CA THR A 240 -26.27 2.90 45.84
C THR A 240 -25.52 2.30 47.01
N MET A 241 -24.22 2.37 46.99
CA MET A 241 -23.34 1.89 48.04
C MET A 241 -22.00 2.65 48.01
N ALA A 242 -21.34 2.80 49.13
CA ALA A 242 -19.94 3.11 49.19
C ALA A 242 -19.12 1.82 49.39
N PRO A 243 -17.81 1.77 49.04
CA PRO A 243 -16.99 0.60 49.28
C PRO A 243 -17.01 0.15 50.73
N GLY A 244 -17.42 -1.11 50.94
CA GLY A 244 -17.57 -1.68 52.28
C GLY A 244 -18.87 -1.36 53.01
N GLU A 245 -19.78 -0.60 52.46
CA GLU A 245 -21.12 -0.33 53.01
C GLU A 245 -22.14 -1.35 52.45
N THR A 246 -23.21 -1.59 53.23
CA THR A 246 -24.34 -2.35 52.71
C THR A 246 -25.09 -1.55 51.66
N PRO A 247 -25.45 -2.15 50.51
CA PRO A 247 -26.21 -1.46 49.45
C PRO A 247 -27.57 -0.97 49.96
N VAL A 248 -27.90 0.27 49.53
CA VAL A 248 -29.20 0.89 49.78
C VAL A 248 -30.01 0.88 48.49
N VAL A 249 -31.17 0.22 48.47
CA VAL A 249 -32.10 0.25 47.34
C VAL A 249 -32.79 1.60 47.30
N LEU A 250 -32.59 2.34 46.22
CA LEU A 250 -33.20 3.64 45.95
C LEU A 250 -34.51 3.54 45.21
N TYR A 251 -34.61 2.54 44.33
CA TYR A 251 -35.81 2.30 43.54
C TYR A 251 -35.95 0.80 43.24
N MET A 252 -37.17 0.30 43.24
CA MET A 252 -37.48 -1.09 42.96
C MET A 252 -38.67 -1.19 42.00
N LEU A 253 -38.58 -2.04 41.01
CA LEU A 253 -39.61 -2.33 40.04
C LEU A 253 -39.96 -3.82 40.08
N PRO A 254 -41.17 -4.18 40.55
CA PRO A 254 -41.62 -5.56 40.57
C PRO A 254 -41.69 -6.21 39.19
N PRO A 255 -41.58 -7.55 39.06
CA PRO A 255 -41.56 -8.24 37.78
C PRO A 255 -42.76 -7.96 36.86
N ALA A 256 -43.92 -7.65 37.42
CA ALA A 256 -45.16 -7.33 36.69
C ALA A 256 -45.08 -6.04 35.82
N PHE A 257 -44.09 -5.18 36.09
CA PHE A 257 -43.88 -3.92 35.37
C PHE A 257 -42.65 -3.95 34.45
N LEU A 258 -41.89 -5.06 34.42
CA LEU A 258 -40.72 -5.19 33.55
C LEU A 258 -41.16 -5.45 32.09
N PRO A 259 -40.50 -4.83 31.09
CA PRO A 259 -40.80 -5.11 29.71
C PRO A 259 -40.49 -6.57 29.39
N GLN A 260 -41.25 -7.15 28.44
CA GLN A 260 -40.97 -8.50 27.94
C GLN A 260 -39.65 -8.60 27.17
N ASP A 261 -39.04 -7.47 26.83
CA ASP A 261 -37.77 -7.36 26.13
C ASP A 261 -36.68 -6.88 27.12
N PRO A 262 -35.75 -7.76 27.54
CA PRO A 262 -34.74 -7.43 28.54
C PRO A 262 -33.71 -6.39 28.06
N PHE A 263 -33.66 -6.02 26.76
CA PHE A 263 -32.71 -5.04 26.23
C PHE A 263 -33.08 -3.57 26.51
N LEU A 264 -34.32 -3.25 26.79
CA LEU A 264 -34.77 -1.87 27.04
C LEU A 264 -34.47 -1.34 28.45
N ALA A 265 -34.01 -2.18 29.38
CA ALA A 265 -33.65 -1.79 30.74
C ALA A 265 -32.13 -1.65 30.97
N SER A 266 -31.29 -1.79 29.92
CA SER A 266 -29.84 -1.95 30.01
C SER A 266 -29.04 -0.64 29.89
N VAL A 267 -29.54 0.47 30.43
CA VAL A 267 -28.84 1.75 30.38
C VAL A 267 -28.26 2.06 31.77
N SER A 268 -26.96 2.39 31.80
CA SER A 268 -26.27 2.75 33.05
C SER A 268 -26.95 3.92 33.76
N PRO A 269 -27.18 3.84 35.08
CA PRO A 269 -27.59 4.98 35.88
C PRO A 269 -26.43 5.97 36.00
N ALA A 270 -26.73 7.21 36.38
CA ALA A 270 -25.74 8.23 36.67
C ALA A 270 -25.86 8.71 38.13
N ILE A 271 -24.75 9.15 38.72
CA ILE A 271 -24.67 9.72 40.07
C ILE A 271 -23.78 10.95 40.06
N ASN A 272 -24.19 12.04 40.70
CA ASN A 272 -23.34 13.20 40.93
C ASN A 272 -22.66 13.18 42.32
N ASP A 273 -21.82 14.20 42.57
CA ASP A 273 -21.10 14.28 43.84
C ASP A 273 -21.98 14.60 45.05
N ALA A 274 -23.18 15.09 44.83
CA ALA A 274 -24.17 15.25 45.90
C ALA A 274 -24.91 13.94 46.27
N GLY A 275 -24.68 12.88 45.48
CA GLY A 275 -25.33 11.58 45.67
C GLY A 275 -26.71 11.48 45.03
N GLU A 276 -27.09 12.46 44.21
CA GLU A 276 -28.30 12.42 43.41
C GLU A 276 -28.13 11.45 42.24
N VAL A 277 -29.17 10.69 41.92
CA VAL A 277 -29.12 9.61 40.93
C VAL A 277 -30.15 9.83 39.85
N ALA A 278 -29.72 9.69 38.60
CA ALA A 278 -30.58 9.69 37.42
C ALA A 278 -30.54 8.31 36.70
N PHE A 279 -31.70 7.87 36.21
CA PHE A 279 -31.79 6.60 35.47
C PHE A 279 -33.00 6.61 34.53
N LEU A 280 -32.96 5.72 33.52
CA LEU A 280 -34.11 5.48 32.63
C LEU A 280 -35.00 4.37 33.20
N LEU A 281 -36.30 4.67 33.23
CA LEU A 281 -37.32 3.75 33.64
C LEU A 281 -38.27 3.45 32.48
N VAL A 282 -38.53 2.20 32.19
CA VAL A 282 -39.62 1.80 31.31
C VAL A 282 -40.91 1.69 32.10
N ASP A 283 -41.92 2.52 31.78
CA ASP A 283 -43.23 2.47 32.38
C ASP A 283 -44.29 2.31 31.30
N ARG A 284 -44.97 1.14 31.28
CA ARG A 284 -46.00 0.80 30.29
C ARG A 284 -45.51 0.92 28.84
N GLY A 285 -44.27 0.46 28.61
CA GLY A 285 -43.65 0.51 27.29
C GLY A 285 -43.12 1.86 26.83
N ALA A 286 -43.10 2.87 27.72
CA ALA A 286 -42.53 4.18 27.44
C ALA A 286 -41.38 4.50 28.40
N LEU A 287 -40.29 5.05 27.85
CA LEU A 287 -39.15 5.49 28.65
C LEU A 287 -39.47 6.80 29.37
N LYS A 288 -39.01 6.89 30.62
CA LYS A 288 -39.04 8.09 31.46
C LYS A 288 -37.66 8.32 32.08
N VAL A 289 -37.29 9.56 32.24
CA VAL A 289 -36.12 9.96 33.03
C VAL A 289 -36.55 10.12 34.49
N ARG A 290 -35.94 9.38 35.38
CA ARG A 290 -36.16 9.43 36.82
C ARG A 290 -34.95 10.01 37.53
N GLU A 291 -35.23 10.79 38.57
CA GLU A 291 -34.28 11.37 39.49
C GLU A 291 -34.59 10.97 40.90
N ILE A 292 -33.56 10.66 41.72
CA ILE A 292 -33.66 10.48 43.16
C ILE A 292 -32.70 11.50 43.81
N SER A 293 -33.26 12.40 44.55
CA SER A 293 -32.56 13.42 45.32
C SER A 293 -33.11 13.44 46.74
N ASN A 294 -32.25 13.41 47.76
CA ASN A 294 -32.59 13.40 49.18
C ASN A 294 -33.58 12.29 49.56
N GLY A 295 -33.52 11.11 48.92
CA GLY A 295 -34.44 9.99 49.17
C GLY A 295 -35.85 10.10 48.56
N PHE A 296 -36.10 11.14 47.80
CA PHE A 296 -37.36 11.33 47.06
C PHE A 296 -37.14 11.14 45.55
N GLY A 297 -38.03 10.39 44.91
CA GLY A 297 -38.00 10.10 43.49
C GLY A 297 -38.90 11.02 42.68
N PHE A 298 -38.35 11.68 41.68
CA PHE A 298 -39.05 12.58 40.75
C PHE A 298 -39.03 12.07 39.33
N THR A 299 -40.01 12.47 38.50
CA THR A 299 -39.92 12.30 37.05
C THR A 299 -39.34 13.54 36.44
N ALA A 300 -38.07 13.49 35.97
CA ALA A 300 -37.39 14.60 35.35
C ALA A 300 -37.90 14.86 33.91
N ALA A 301 -38.15 13.79 33.14
CA ALA A 301 -38.74 13.91 31.81
C ALA A 301 -39.57 12.66 31.44
N GLN A 302 -40.66 12.90 30.69
CA GLN A 302 -41.48 11.81 30.11
C GLN A 302 -42.22 12.30 28.86
N ARG A 303 -42.79 11.35 28.13
CA ARG A 303 -43.66 11.63 26.98
C ARG A 303 -44.79 12.56 27.38
N GLY A 304 -45.12 13.52 26.53
CA GLY A 304 -46.18 14.50 26.70
C GLY A 304 -45.79 15.80 27.44
N MET A 305 -44.61 15.85 28.10
CA MET A 305 -44.12 17.07 28.72
C MET A 305 -43.86 18.16 27.69
N PRO A 306 -44.06 19.45 28.03
CA PRO A 306 -43.72 20.57 27.14
C PRO A 306 -42.23 20.54 26.76
N ALA A 307 -41.94 20.71 25.48
CA ALA A 307 -40.58 20.80 24.97
C ALA A 307 -40.17 22.26 24.69
N PRO A 308 -38.91 22.65 24.90
CA PRO A 308 -38.40 23.98 24.59
C PRO A 308 -38.61 24.33 23.11
N GLY A 309 -39.10 25.56 22.84
CA GLY A 309 -39.41 26.00 21.48
C GLY A 309 -40.75 25.50 20.92
N GLY A 310 -41.64 25.00 21.78
CA GLY A 310 -43.02 24.58 21.48
C GLY A 310 -43.16 23.11 21.17
N GLY A 311 -44.41 22.59 21.28
CA GLY A 311 -44.73 21.18 21.15
C GLY A 311 -44.43 20.38 22.42
N THR A 312 -44.39 19.05 22.31
CA THR A 312 -44.18 18.12 23.44
C THR A 312 -43.12 17.10 23.11
N ILE A 313 -42.57 16.48 24.14
CA ILE A 313 -41.71 15.26 24.00
C ILE A 313 -42.61 14.12 23.51
N SER A 314 -42.26 13.52 22.37
CA SER A 314 -42.96 12.36 21.83
C SER A 314 -42.38 11.04 22.34
N THR A 315 -41.06 10.99 22.50
CA THR A 315 -40.36 9.79 22.99
C THR A 315 -39.08 10.21 23.70
N ILE A 316 -38.72 9.55 24.81
CA ILE A 316 -37.38 9.55 25.41
C ILE A 316 -36.60 8.50 24.69
N THR A 317 -35.36 8.77 24.36
CA THR A 317 -34.44 7.79 23.75
C THR A 317 -33.70 6.98 24.83
N ASP A 318 -33.07 5.90 24.45
CA ASP A 318 -32.24 5.05 25.30
C ASP A 318 -30.80 5.61 25.54
N PHE A 319 -30.63 6.91 25.32
CA PHE A 319 -29.40 7.61 25.65
C PHE A 319 -29.16 7.59 27.17
N PRO A 320 -27.99 7.13 27.68
CA PRO A 320 -27.69 7.12 29.09
C PRO A 320 -27.81 8.49 29.71
N PRO A 321 -28.60 8.69 30.81
CA PRO A 321 -28.71 9.98 31.43
C PRO A 321 -27.36 10.38 32.06
N VAL A 322 -27.05 11.67 32.03
CA VAL A 322 -25.89 12.25 32.75
C VAL A 322 -26.43 13.29 33.73
N ILE A 323 -26.00 13.22 35.00
CA ILE A 323 -26.39 14.18 36.02
C ILE A 323 -25.19 15.04 36.40
N ASP A 324 -25.33 16.38 36.36
CA ASP A 324 -24.26 17.29 36.72
C ASP A 324 -24.23 17.59 38.23
N SER A 325 -23.25 18.36 38.67
CA SER A 325 -23.06 18.76 40.05
C SER A 325 -24.20 19.64 40.60
N ALA A 326 -25.02 20.24 39.74
CA ALA A 326 -26.20 21.03 40.13
C ALA A 326 -27.52 20.23 40.10
N GLY A 327 -27.46 18.91 39.93
CA GLY A 327 -28.61 18.01 39.85
C GLY A 327 -29.39 18.11 38.53
N ARG A 328 -28.83 18.75 37.50
CA ARG A 328 -29.47 18.82 36.18
C ARG A 328 -29.17 17.57 35.38
N ILE A 329 -30.17 17.04 34.67
CA ILE A 329 -30.07 15.72 34.01
C ILE A 329 -30.09 15.92 32.48
N LEU A 330 -29.00 15.54 31.82
CA LEU A 330 -28.92 15.41 30.36
C LEU A 330 -29.62 14.13 29.92
N PHE A 331 -30.47 14.22 28.91
CA PHE A 331 -31.16 13.09 28.30
C PHE A 331 -31.44 13.33 26.81
N GLY A 332 -31.57 12.21 26.06
CA GLY A 332 -31.97 12.23 24.67
C GLY A 332 -33.51 12.13 24.52
N ALA A 333 -34.09 12.89 23.58
CA ALA A 333 -35.51 12.77 23.27
C ALA A 333 -35.83 13.19 21.82
N GLN A 334 -36.99 12.70 21.33
CA GLN A 334 -37.61 13.16 20.10
C GLN A 334 -38.83 14.03 20.45
N ARG A 335 -39.02 15.11 19.73
CA ARG A 335 -40.19 16.00 19.85
C ARG A 335 -41.34 15.56 18.96
N SER A 336 -42.53 16.14 19.24
CA SER A 336 -43.73 15.89 18.44
C SER A 336 -43.64 16.33 16.97
N ASN A 337 -42.65 17.12 16.59
CA ASN A 337 -42.32 17.49 15.21
C ASN A 337 -41.32 16.53 14.53
N GLY A 338 -40.97 15.44 15.18
CA GLY A 338 -40.04 14.40 14.68
C GLY A 338 -38.54 14.67 14.91
N ARG A 339 -38.15 15.88 15.37
CA ARG A 339 -36.73 16.23 15.60
C ARG A 339 -36.17 15.54 16.83
N GLN A 340 -34.99 15.05 16.71
CA GLN A 340 -34.23 14.50 17.82
C GLN A 340 -33.38 15.59 18.49
N GLY A 341 -33.12 15.43 19.79
CA GLY A 341 -32.33 16.41 20.54
C GLY A 341 -31.82 15.90 21.87
N LEU A 342 -30.85 16.62 22.41
CA LEU A 342 -30.29 16.50 23.74
C LEU A 342 -30.81 17.64 24.61
N TYR A 343 -31.38 17.29 25.73
CA TYR A 343 -32.08 18.20 26.62
C TYR A 343 -31.55 18.09 28.04
N LEU A 344 -31.62 19.19 28.78
CA LEU A 344 -31.24 19.23 30.18
C LEU A 344 -32.51 19.47 31.03
N ALA A 345 -32.84 18.52 31.89
CA ALA A 345 -33.93 18.63 32.84
C ALA A 345 -33.43 19.21 34.17
N SER A 346 -34.21 20.15 34.71
CA SER A 346 -34.12 20.68 36.08
C SER A 346 -35.54 21.01 36.57
N SER A 347 -35.84 22.18 37.12
CA SER A 347 -37.18 22.67 37.32
C SER A 347 -37.97 22.88 36.00
N SER A 348 -37.28 22.97 34.87
CA SER A 348 -37.80 22.99 33.52
C SER A 348 -36.87 22.28 32.55
N ILE A 349 -37.40 21.89 31.37
CA ILE A 349 -36.58 21.26 30.33
C ILE A 349 -36.00 22.36 29.45
N THR A 350 -34.69 22.39 29.32
CA THR A 350 -33.95 23.25 28.40
C THR A 350 -33.35 22.45 27.26
N ARG A 351 -33.29 23.03 26.07
CA ARG A 351 -32.65 22.42 24.89
C ARG A 351 -31.17 22.76 24.92
N LEU A 352 -30.30 21.76 24.77
CA LEU A 352 -28.86 21.94 24.55
C LEU A 352 -28.46 21.70 23.10
N ALA A 353 -29.00 20.68 22.44
CA ALA A 353 -28.82 20.45 21.01
C ALA A 353 -30.10 19.86 20.39
N GLU A 354 -30.38 20.15 19.13
CA GLU A 354 -31.54 19.62 18.41
C GLU A 354 -31.29 19.69 16.91
N GLU A 355 -31.79 18.74 16.15
CA GLU A 355 -31.80 18.78 14.69
C GLU A 355 -32.40 20.08 14.18
N GLY A 356 -31.72 20.73 13.23
CA GLY A 356 -32.05 22.05 12.71
C GLY A 356 -31.47 23.24 13.51
N MET A 357 -30.73 22.99 14.59
CA MET A 357 -30.00 24.04 15.32
C MET A 357 -28.85 24.57 14.46
N PRO A 358 -28.60 25.89 14.43
CA PRO A 358 -27.41 26.44 13.75
C PRO A 358 -26.11 25.84 14.30
N ALA A 359 -25.18 25.50 13.41
CA ALA A 359 -23.90 24.88 13.71
C ALA A 359 -22.72 25.67 13.08
N GLY A 360 -22.80 27.00 13.16
CA GLY A 360 -21.80 27.90 12.60
C GLY A 360 -21.64 27.72 11.09
N ASP A 361 -20.41 27.68 10.62
CA ASP A 361 -20.03 27.41 9.21
C ASP A 361 -20.29 25.98 8.75
N ALA A 362 -20.56 25.02 9.67
CA ALA A 362 -21.07 23.70 9.31
C ALA A 362 -22.55 23.71 8.89
N GLY A 363 -23.22 24.86 8.95
CA GLY A 363 -24.63 25.03 8.57
C GLY A 363 -25.58 24.77 9.72
N SER A 364 -26.39 23.72 9.65
CA SER A 364 -27.30 23.30 10.73
C SER A 364 -27.18 21.80 10.99
N LEU A 365 -27.43 21.38 12.23
CA LEU A 365 -27.43 19.99 12.63
C LEU A 365 -28.53 19.23 11.85
N THR A 366 -28.16 18.11 11.24
CA THR A 366 -29.07 17.30 10.42
C THR A 366 -29.41 15.97 11.07
N HIS A 367 -28.50 15.43 11.89
CA HIS A 367 -28.68 14.17 12.61
C HIS A 367 -27.88 14.20 13.92
N LEU A 368 -28.53 13.81 15.01
CA LEU A 368 -27.89 13.56 16.30
C LEU A 368 -27.99 12.06 16.59
N ASP A 369 -26.86 11.42 16.87
CA ASP A 369 -26.85 10.02 17.24
C ASP A 369 -27.20 9.89 18.73
N VAL A 370 -28.50 9.94 19.02
CA VAL A 370 -29.07 9.80 20.38
C VAL A 370 -29.70 8.44 20.63
N ALA A 371 -29.53 7.50 19.69
CA ALA A 371 -29.98 6.12 19.79
C ALA A 371 -28.78 5.17 19.81
N LEU A 372 -28.89 4.02 20.46
CA LEU A 372 -27.91 2.91 20.49
C LEU A 372 -26.97 2.82 21.70
N GLY A 373 -27.25 3.53 22.81
CA GLY A 373 -26.53 3.24 24.09
C GLY A 373 -25.05 3.57 24.11
N LEU A 374 -24.49 4.14 23.02
CA LEU A 374 -23.14 4.66 22.96
C LEU A 374 -23.13 6.09 23.46
N ALA A 375 -22.28 6.41 24.42
CA ALA A 375 -22.13 7.76 24.97
C ALA A 375 -21.48 8.71 23.94
N ALA A 376 -22.25 9.06 22.92
CA ALA A 376 -21.79 10.01 21.88
C ALA A 376 -21.93 11.48 22.35
N ALA A 377 -22.20 11.72 23.63
CA ALA A 377 -22.27 13.06 24.23
C ALA A 377 -21.76 13.06 25.67
N SER A 378 -21.18 14.20 26.08
CA SER A 378 -20.64 14.43 27.41
C SER A 378 -20.95 15.86 27.86
N LEU A 379 -21.30 16.05 29.12
CA LEU A 379 -21.55 17.35 29.74
C LEU A 379 -20.32 17.77 30.55
N ALA A 380 -19.72 18.90 30.18
CA ALA A 380 -18.58 19.44 30.92
C ALA A 380 -19.04 20.11 32.23
N ILE A 381 -18.12 20.33 33.16
CA ILE A 381 -18.35 20.92 34.48
C ILE A 381 -18.97 22.34 34.37
N ASP A 382 -18.63 23.09 33.34
CA ASP A 382 -19.16 24.42 33.07
C ASP A 382 -20.57 24.41 32.43
N GLY A 383 -21.13 23.23 32.20
CA GLY A 383 -22.45 23.05 31.58
C GLY A 383 -22.42 23.02 30.05
N THR A 384 -21.25 23.05 29.41
CA THR A 384 -21.11 22.89 27.97
C THR A 384 -21.36 21.43 27.59
N LEU A 385 -22.26 21.21 26.63
CA LEU A 385 -22.51 19.91 26.03
C LEU A 385 -21.52 19.69 24.88
N HIS A 386 -20.78 18.57 24.90
CA HIS A 386 -20.02 18.08 23.75
C HIS A 386 -20.69 16.84 23.20
N PHE A 387 -20.92 16.78 21.88
CA PHE A 387 -21.68 15.69 21.26
C PHE A 387 -21.26 15.46 19.81
N ALA A 388 -21.37 14.21 19.36
CA ALA A 388 -21.19 13.85 17.97
C ALA A 388 -22.48 14.08 17.18
N ALA A 389 -22.40 14.67 15.99
CA ALA A 389 -23.54 14.93 15.13
C ALA A 389 -23.14 15.09 13.66
N ASP A 390 -24.13 14.95 12.77
CA ASP A 390 -24.02 15.40 11.40
C ASP A 390 -24.60 16.80 11.25
N ALA A 391 -23.93 17.64 10.47
CA ALA A 391 -24.43 18.95 10.05
C ALA A 391 -24.47 19.03 8.52
N THR A 392 -25.05 20.09 7.99
CA THR A 392 -25.28 20.25 6.54
C THR A 392 -24.02 20.07 5.69
N SER A 393 -22.87 20.52 6.16
CA SER A 393 -21.60 20.47 5.40
C SER A 393 -20.56 19.50 5.95
N ALA A 394 -20.71 19.02 7.19
CA ALA A 394 -19.71 18.13 7.81
C ALA A 394 -20.33 17.32 8.95
N SER A 395 -19.79 16.11 9.19
CA SER A 395 -19.95 15.40 10.46
C SER A 395 -18.89 15.88 11.44
N GLY A 396 -19.20 15.90 12.74
CA GLY A 396 -18.20 16.40 13.70
C GLY A 396 -18.57 16.16 15.15
N ILE A 397 -17.70 16.62 16.02
CA ILE A 397 -17.97 16.83 17.43
C ILE A 397 -18.25 18.32 17.62
N PHE A 398 -19.38 18.59 18.22
CA PHE A 398 -19.86 19.96 18.45
C PHE A 398 -19.95 20.24 19.95
N SER A 399 -19.79 21.50 20.31
CA SER A 399 -20.10 22.02 21.63
C SER A 399 -21.35 22.92 21.58
N SER A 400 -22.17 22.94 22.63
CA SER A 400 -23.33 23.79 22.72
C SER A 400 -23.70 24.11 24.16
N THR A 401 -24.19 25.33 24.37
CA THR A 401 -24.88 25.81 25.60
C THR A 401 -26.37 26.07 25.39
N GLY A 402 -26.93 25.64 24.24
CA GLY A 402 -28.39 25.67 23.95
C GLY A 402 -28.89 26.65 22.90
N THR A 403 -28.08 27.62 22.43
CA THR A 403 -28.53 28.61 21.42
C THR A 403 -28.03 28.26 20.03
N ALA A 404 -26.77 27.82 19.93
CA ALA A 404 -26.15 27.38 18.70
C ALA A 404 -25.08 26.31 19.03
N ALA A 405 -24.73 25.50 18.07
CA ALA A 405 -23.61 24.57 18.18
C ALA A 405 -22.35 25.14 17.51
N ALA A 406 -21.19 24.90 18.11
CA ALA A 406 -19.88 25.21 17.54
C ALA A 406 -19.14 23.91 17.25
N ALA A 407 -18.51 23.80 16.09
CA ALA A 407 -17.75 22.62 15.77
C ALA A 407 -16.40 22.63 16.46
N GLU A 408 -16.10 21.57 17.20
CA GLU A 408 -14.82 21.33 17.88
C GLU A 408 -13.86 20.52 17.00
N VAL A 409 -14.36 19.47 16.37
CA VAL A 409 -13.63 18.62 15.42
C VAL A 409 -14.57 18.28 14.27
N ARG A 410 -14.08 18.32 13.04
CA ARG A 410 -14.88 18.04 11.83
C ARG A 410 -14.29 16.92 11.03
N SER A 411 -15.14 16.21 10.30
CA SER A 411 -14.69 15.41 9.18
C SER A 411 -13.93 16.31 8.19
N GLY A 412 -12.72 15.89 7.82
CA GLY A 412 -11.83 16.69 7.00
C GLY A 412 -10.75 17.49 7.76
N ASP A 413 -10.84 17.64 9.09
CA ASP A 413 -9.74 18.17 9.90
C ASP A 413 -8.52 17.25 9.86
N GLN A 414 -7.31 17.81 10.02
CA GLN A 414 -6.07 17.04 9.96
C GLN A 414 -5.87 16.19 11.20
N VAL A 415 -5.38 14.97 11.00
CA VAL A 415 -4.96 14.05 12.06
C VAL A 415 -3.45 14.16 12.26
N SER A 416 -3.01 14.33 13.48
CA SER A 416 -1.59 14.37 13.84
C SER A 416 -1.02 12.95 13.91
N GLY A 417 0.10 12.68 13.18
CA GLY A 417 0.79 11.40 13.23
C GLY A 417 -0.06 10.21 12.77
N PRO A 418 -0.62 10.24 11.53
CA PRO A 418 -1.52 9.17 11.09
C PRO A 418 -0.80 7.82 11.07
N ARG A 419 -1.54 6.74 11.41
CA ARG A 419 -1.05 5.36 11.40
C ARG A 419 -1.99 4.48 10.60
N PHE A 420 -1.47 3.44 9.99
CA PHE A 420 -2.31 2.45 9.34
C PHE A 420 -3.20 1.76 10.38
N ALA A 421 -4.47 1.60 10.06
CA ALA A 421 -5.44 0.98 10.94
C ALA A 421 -5.98 -0.34 10.37
N SER A 422 -6.26 -0.38 9.07
CA SER A 422 -6.82 -1.56 8.41
C SER A 422 -6.41 -1.61 6.94
N PHE A 423 -6.06 -2.81 6.49
CA PHE A 423 -5.84 -3.17 5.08
C PHE A 423 -7.00 -4.01 4.53
N LEU A 424 -7.87 -4.51 5.42
CA LEU A 424 -9.03 -5.33 5.09
C LEU A 424 -10.29 -4.51 5.31
N ASP A 425 -11.05 -4.20 4.27
CA ASP A 425 -12.35 -3.55 4.45
C ASP A 425 -13.48 -4.58 4.58
N ALA A 426 -13.79 -4.95 5.82
CA ALA A 426 -14.93 -5.82 6.13
C ALA A 426 -16.30 -5.20 5.79
N ARG A 427 -16.37 -3.87 5.57
CA ARG A 427 -17.62 -3.13 5.34
C ARG A 427 -17.98 -2.97 3.87
N VAL A 428 -17.06 -3.26 2.95
CA VAL A 428 -17.31 -3.16 1.51
C VAL A 428 -16.90 -4.46 0.81
N PRO A 429 -17.70 -5.53 0.95
CA PRO A 429 -17.40 -6.81 0.29
C PRO A 429 -17.49 -6.74 -1.25
N PHE A 430 -17.76 -5.56 -1.81
CA PHE A 430 -18.18 -5.40 -3.18
C PHE A 430 -17.14 -4.82 -4.16
N LEU A 431 -16.01 -4.30 -3.68
CA LEU A 431 -15.01 -3.69 -4.56
C LEU A 431 -13.64 -4.27 -4.19
N GLY A 432 -13.13 -5.21 -4.97
CA GLY A 432 -11.87 -5.89 -4.76
C GLY A 432 -10.72 -4.90 -4.53
N GLY A 433 -10.37 -4.69 -3.25
CA GLY A 433 -9.18 -4.01 -2.82
C GLY A 433 -8.20 -5.05 -2.29
N GLY A 434 -6.95 -4.91 -2.59
CA GLY A 434 -5.87 -5.74 -2.12
C GLY A 434 -4.57 -5.19 -2.67
N PRO A 435 -3.42 -5.57 -2.13
CA PRO A 435 -2.14 -5.13 -2.66
C PRO A 435 -1.99 -5.55 -4.12
N SER A 436 -1.36 -4.72 -4.93
CA SER A 436 -0.88 -5.08 -6.27
C SER A 436 0.63 -4.91 -6.30
N LEU A 437 1.32 -5.94 -6.74
CA LEU A 437 2.77 -6.01 -6.76
C LEU A 437 3.27 -5.94 -8.21
N ALA A 438 4.24 -5.06 -8.46
CA ALA A 438 4.94 -4.98 -9.74
C ALA A 438 6.22 -5.82 -9.70
N PRO A 439 6.68 -6.34 -10.86
CA PRO A 439 8.00 -6.91 -10.97
C PRO A 439 9.06 -5.95 -10.44
N GLY A 440 9.88 -6.42 -9.49
CA GLY A 440 10.91 -5.60 -8.85
C GLY A 440 10.46 -4.90 -7.56
N GLY A 441 9.35 -5.35 -6.93
CA GLY A 441 9.03 -5.04 -5.54
C GLY A 441 8.26 -3.75 -5.26
N LEU A 442 7.89 -2.96 -6.27
CA LEU A 442 6.94 -1.86 -6.08
C LEU A 442 5.55 -2.41 -5.76
N MET A 443 4.95 -1.97 -4.68
CA MET A 443 3.63 -2.42 -4.23
C MET A 443 2.69 -1.23 -4.05
N ILE A 444 1.50 -1.29 -4.63
CA ILE A 444 0.41 -0.34 -4.38
C ILE A 444 -0.70 -1.03 -3.59
N PHE A 445 -1.23 -0.36 -2.58
CA PHE A 445 -2.30 -0.87 -1.73
C PHE A 445 -3.16 0.25 -1.19
N ASP A 446 -4.41 -0.05 -0.89
CA ASP A 446 -5.30 0.84 -0.17
C ASP A 446 -5.34 0.47 1.32
N ALA A 447 -5.52 1.47 2.17
CA ALA A 447 -5.60 1.29 3.61
C ALA A 447 -6.46 2.36 4.27
N THR A 448 -7.11 1.99 5.38
CA THR A 448 -7.68 2.94 6.33
C THR A 448 -6.59 3.39 7.29
N VAL A 449 -6.52 4.69 7.56
CA VAL A 449 -5.59 5.26 8.54
C VAL A 449 -6.34 5.79 9.75
N SER A 450 -5.62 6.01 10.84
CA SER A 450 -6.18 6.61 12.06
C SER A 450 -6.87 7.95 11.72
N GLY A 451 -8.05 8.14 12.28
CA GLY A 451 -8.98 9.20 11.85
C GLY A 451 -10.07 8.71 10.90
N GLY A 452 -9.99 7.44 10.46
CA GLY A 452 -11.02 6.79 9.65
C GLY A 452 -11.03 7.18 8.17
N SER A 453 -10.05 7.96 7.69
CA SER A 453 -9.91 8.26 6.27
C SER A 453 -9.22 7.10 5.56
N ARG A 454 -9.54 6.95 4.29
CA ARG A 454 -8.97 5.93 3.41
C ARG A 454 -7.99 6.56 2.45
N GLY A 455 -6.92 5.84 2.11
CA GLY A 455 -5.91 6.31 1.18
C GLY A 455 -5.33 5.19 0.34
N LEU A 456 -4.70 5.59 -0.75
CA LEU A 456 -3.93 4.74 -1.64
C LEU A 456 -2.45 5.04 -1.43
N PHE A 457 -1.67 4.00 -1.18
CA PHE A 457 -0.27 4.09 -0.82
C PHE A 457 0.59 3.23 -1.75
N VAL A 458 1.83 3.66 -1.94
CA VAL A 458 2.85 2.87 -2.63
C VAL A 458 4.00 2.62 -1.67
N ARG A 459 4.42 1.36 -1.57
CA ARG A 459 5.67 0.95 -0.94
C ARG A 459 6.68 0.69 -2.04
N ASP A 460 7.82 1.36 -1.96
CA ASP A 460 8.93 1.12 -2.88
C ASP A 460 9.78 -0.09 -2.47
N ARG A 461 10.79 -0.39 -3.26
CA ARG A 461 11.70 -1.52 -3.04
C ARG A 461 12.48 -1.42 -1.75
N ALA A 462 12.85 -0.21 -1.33
CA ALA A 462 13.57 0.07 -0.10
C ALA A 462 12.66 0.04 1.15
N GLY A 463 11.36 -0.18 0.97
CA GLY A 463 10.38 -0.17 2.04
C GLY A 463 9.79 1.21 2.34
N ALA A 464 10.22 2.27 1.62
CA ALA A 464 9.67 3.59 1.84
C ALA A 464 8.22 3.69 1.33
N LEU A 465 7.40 4.37 2.12
CA LEU A 465 5.97 4.50 1.88
C LEU A 465 5.64 5.90 1.34
N THR A 466 4.88 5.95 0.26
CA THR A 466 4.40 7.19 -0.35
C THR A 466 2.89 7.18 -0.46
N ARG A 467 2.21 8.25 -0.04
CA ARG A 467 0.78 8.45 -0.24
C ARG A 467 0.51 8.95 -1.66
N VAL A 468 -0.37 8.28 -2.39
CA VAL A 468 -0.78 8.64 -3.77
C VAL A 468 -2.02 9.51 -3.77
N ALA A 469 -3.05 9.10 -3.02
CA ALA A 469 -4.32 9.81 -2.89
C ALA A 469 -4.99 9.45 -1.57
N SER A 470 -5.86 10.31 -1.06
CA SER A 470 -6.62 10.06 0.16
C SER A 470 -7.99 10.73 0.08
N ASP A 471 -8.92 10.27 0.92
CA ASP A 471 -10.21 10.94 1.11
C ASP A 471 -10.00 12.43 1.40
N GLY A 472 -10.78 13.26 0.72
CA GLY A 472 -10.73 14.72 0.80
C GLY A 472 -9.66 15.39 -0.08
N ASP A 473 -8.76 14.64 -0.72
CA ASP A 473 -7.86 15.22 -1.72
C ASP A 473 -8.65 15.63 -2.98
N SER A 474 -8.23 16.72 -3.62
CA SER A 474 -8.85 17.19 -4.87
C SER A 474 -8.62 16.17 -5.99
N ALA A 475 -9.69 15.74 -6.63
CA ALA A 475 -9.61 14.79 -7.73
C ALA A 475 -9.41 15.52 -9.08
N PRO A 476 -8.58 14.99 -9.99
CA PRO A 476 -8.47 15.51 -11.35
C PRO A 476 -9.81 15.53 -12.06
N GLY A 477 -10.17 16.68 -12.64
CA GLY A 477 -11.45 16.89 -13.31
C GLY A 477 -12.56 17.39 -12.41
N GLY A 478 -12.27 17.72 -11.13
CA GLY A 478 -13.17 18.32 -10.15
C GLY A 478 -13.59 17.39 -9.03
N GLY A 479 -14.12 17.96 -7.94
CA GLY A 479 -14.52 17.24 -6.73
C GLY A 479 -13.39 16.82 -5.83
N HIS A 480 -13.72 16.07 -4.79
CA HIS A 480 -12.77 15.50 -3.85
C HIS A 480 -12.99 14.00 -3.74
N PHE A 481 -11.90 13.23 -3.58
CA PHE A 481 -12.04 11.81 -3.28
C PHE A 481 -12.84 11.63 -1.99
N ALA A 482 -13.84 10.75 -2.02
CA ALA A 482 -14.71 10.49 -0.89
C ALA A 482 -14.84 8.99 -0.64
N GLY A 483 -14.65 8.63 0.62
CA GLY A 483 -14.50 7.29 1.15
C GLY A 483 -15.37 6.21 0.53
N ARG A 484 -14.76 5.11 0.26
CA ARG A 484 -15.11 3.74 -0.16
C ARG A 484 -14.47 3.28 -1.48
N ASN A 485 -13.72 4.12 -2.23
CA ASN A 485 -13.41 3.80 -3.62
C ASN A 485 -11.97 4.09 -4.03
N PHE A 486 -10.98 3.51 -3.35
CA PHE A 486 -9.68 3.24 -3.96
C PHE A 486 -9.64 1.74 -4.23
N SER A 487 -10.08 1.31 -5.42
CA SER A 487 -10.22 -0.11 -5.72
C SER A 487 -9.51 -0.48 -7.01
N PHE A 488 -9.18 -1.77 -7.15
CA PHE A 488 -8.50 -2.32 -8.32
C PHE A 488 -7.22 -1.56 -8.69
N SER A 489 -6.47 -1.14 -7.69
CA SER A 489 -5.19 -0.48 -7.92
C SER A 489 -4.17 -1.43 -8.54
N SER A 490 -3.40 -0.93 -9.47
CA SER A 490 -2.28 -1.65 -10.07
C SER A 490 -1.12 -0.71 -10.35
N ILE A 491 0.09 -1.23 -10.26
CA ILE A 491 1.33 -0.49 -10.47
C ILE A 491 2.27 -1.35 -11.32
N ASN A 492 3.12 -0.72 -12.15
CA ASN A 492 4.16 -1.40 -12.89
C ASN A 492 5.56 -1.00 -12.42
N GLU A 493 6.57 -1.66 -12.93
CA GLU A 493 7.98 -1.45 -12.56
C GLU A 493 8.52 -0.04 -12.85
N SER A 494 7.90 0.71 -13.78
CA SER A 494 8.26 2.11 -14.07
C SER A 494 7.62 3.10 -13.11
N GLY A 495 6.81 2.64 -12.15
CA GLY A 495 6.06 3.49 -11.23
C GLY A 495 4.79 4.10 -11.83
N ALA A 496 4.37 3.68 -13.03
CA ALA A 496 3.04 4.02 -13.52
C ALA A 496 1.99 3.21 -12.75
N PHE A 497 0.87 3.84 -12.39
CA PHE A 497 -0.21 3.21 -11.63
C PHE A 497 -1.59 3.62 -12.14
N ALA A 498 -2.57 2.75 -11.90
CA ALA A 498 -3.98 3.02 -12.22
C ALA A 498 -4.87 2.49 -11.08
N PHE A 499 -6.00 3.15 -10.85
CA PHE A 499 -7.00 2.72 -9.87
C PHE A 499 -8.38 3.25 -10.21
N LEU A 500 -9.42 2.61 -9.68
CA LEU A 500 -10.76 3.17 -9.66
C LEU A 500 -10.95 4.02 -8.42
N GLY A 501 -11.45 5.24 -8.60
CA GLY A 501 -11.72 6.18 -7.53
C GLY A 501 -13.08 6.85 -7.67
N SER A 502 -13.68 7.29 -6.57
CA SER A 502 -14.91 8.08 -6.55
C SER A 502 -14.62 9.50 -6.10
N ALA A 503 -15.06 10.48 -6.91
CA ALA A 503 -15.06 11.88 -6.55
C ALA A 503 -16.48 12.42 -6.82
N PRO A 504 -17.36 12.46 -5.81
CA PRO A 504 -18.71 12.97 -6.00
C PRO A 504 -18.67 14.47 -6.29
N ASP A 505 -18.88 14.82 -7.54
CA ASP A 505 -19.23 16.18 -7.92
C ASP A 505 -20.74 16.35 -7.64
N THR A 506 -21.14 17.40 -7.01
CA THR A 506 -22.48 18.03 -6.86
C THR A 506 -23.78 17.24 -7.21
N GLY A 507 -23.72 15.93 -7.46
CA GLY A 507 -24.84 15.05 -7.81
C GLY A 507 -25.16 14.01 -6.74
N PRO A 508 -26.38 13.44 -6.72
CA PRO A 508 -26.82 12.48 -5.70
C PRO A 508 -26.19 11.10 -5.80
N THR A 509 -25.45 10.79 -6.86
CA THR A 509 -24.79 9.49 -7.07
C THR A 509 -23.28 9.64 -7.22
N PRO A 510 -22.47 8.90 -6.43
CA PRO A 510 -21.02 8.95 -6.57
C PRO A 510 -20.57 8.40 -7.93
N MET A 511 -19.84 9.21 -8.70
CA MET A 511 -19.25 8.79 -9.98
C MET A 511 -17.92 8.09 -9.74
N ILE A 512 -17.78 6.85 -10.22
CA ILE A 512 -16.53 6.12 -10.20
C ILE A 512 -15.80 6.36 -11.52
N SER A 513 -14.50 6.67 -11.45
CA SER A 513 -13.67 6.97 -12.60
C SER A 513 -12.39 6.14 -12.54
N LEU A 514 -11.81 5.86 -13.71
CA LEU A 514 -10.43 5.34 -13.80
C LEU A 514 -9.47 6.51 -13.73
N TYR A 515 -8.56 6.44 -12.76
CA TYR A 515 -7.45 7.35 -12.60
C TYR A 515 -6.13 6.68 -13.00
N TYR A 516 -5.22 7.46 -13.56
CA TYR A 516 -3.90 7.05 -14.00
C TYR A 516 -2.86 8.08 -13.60
N GLY A 517 -1.69 7.63 -13.16
CA GLY A 517 -0.57 8.48 -12.78
C GLY A 517 0.76 7.76 -12.90
N VAL A 518 1.83 8.51 -12.67
CA VAL A 518 3.20 7.99 -12.50
C VAL A 518 3.72 8.55 -11.17
N LEU A 519 4.47 7.78 -10.41
CA LEU A 519 5.02 8.24 -9.13
C LEU A 519 5.80 9.55 -9.29
N GLY A 520 5.49 10.52 -8.45
CA GLY A 520 6.04 11.88 -8.55
C GLY A 520 5.43 12.76 -9.65
N GLY A 521 4.53 12.23 -10.48
CA GLY A 521 3.83 12.94 -11.56
C GLY A 521 2.40 13.34 -11.19
N ALA A 522 1.74 14.05 -12.10
CA ALA A 522 0.35 14.45 -11.93
C ALA A 522 -0.62 13.28 -12.16
N LEU A 523 -1.60 13.14 -11.28
CA LEU A 523 -2.71 12.21 -11.45
C LEU A 523 -3.66 12.72 -12.54
N ARG A 524 -4.22 11.83 -13.37
CA ARG A 524 -5.16 12.13 -14.45
C ARG A 524 -6.42 11.27 -14.33
N ARG A 525 -7.58 11.85 -14.60
CA ARG A 525 -8.83 11.11 -14.79
C ARG A 525 -8.90 10.65 -16.26
N VAL A 526 -9.00 9.36 -16.50
CA VAL A 526 -8.93 8.74 -17.85
C VAL A 526 -10.32 8.51 -18.40
N VAL A 527 -11.20 7.88 -17.62
CA VAL A 527 -12.57 7.52 -18.01
C VAL A 527 -13.49 7.92 -16.87
N ASP A 528 -14.58 8.58 -17.21
CA ASP A 528 -15.73 8.81 -16.34
C ASP A 528 -17.04 8.46 -17.07
N THR A 529 -18.14 8.57 -16.35
CA THR A 529 -19.48 8.26 -16.91
C THR A 529 -19.97 9.29 -17.95
N GLN A 530 -19.22 10.35 -18.23
CA GLN A 530 -19.57 11.39 -19.21
C GLN A 530 -18.72 11.37 -20.50
N VAL A 531 -17.61 10.61 -20.49
CA VAL A 531 -16.74 10.50 -21.67
C VAL A 531 -17.37 9.58 -22.71
N VAL A 532 -17.52 10.09 -23.94
CA VAL A 532 -17.96 9.27 -25.09
C VAL A 532 -16.74 8.53 -25.65
N PRO A 533 -16.77 7.18 -25.70
CA PRO A 533 -15.65 6.42 -26.27
C PRO A 533 -15.52 6.70 -27.77
N PRO A 534 -14.30 6.68 -28.32
CA PRO A 534 -14.10 6.69 -29.77
C PRO A 534 -14.86 5.55 -30.44
N GLY A 535 -15.70 5.88 -31.44
CA GLY A 535 -16.50 4.89 -32.18
C GLY A 535 -17.78 4.41 -31.48
N ALA A 536 -18.17 4.96 -30.33
CA ALA A 536 -19.48 4.70 -29.74
C ALA A 536 -20.50 5.71 -30.24
N GLY A 537 -21.67 5.23 -30.68
CA GLY A 537 -22.76 6.06 -31.20
C GLY A 537 -23.58 6.84 -30.13
N GLY A 538 -23.17 6.81 -28.87
CA GLY A 538 -23.86 7.47 -27.74
C GLY A 538 -22.95 7.70 -26.56
N GLY A 539 -23.34 8.64 -25.68
CA GLY A 539 -22.64 8.90 -24.41
C GLY A 539 -22.87 7.78 -23.40
N PHE A 540 -21.97 7.65 -22.44
CA PHE A 540 -22.21 6.79 -21.27
C PHE A 540 -23.45 7.27 -20.52
N GLY A 541 -24.32 6.34 -20.12
CA GLY A 541 -25.53 6.68 -19.37
C GLY A 541 -25.22 7.41 -18.08
N GLY A 542 -25.83 8.56 -17.90
CA GLY A 542 -25.69 9.34 -16.68
C GLY A 542 -26.05 8.51 -15.46
N GLY A 543 -25.18 8.49 -14.46
CA GLY A 543 -25.44 7.92 -13.16
C GLY A 543 -25.52 6.39 -13.12
N ILE A 544 -24.44 5.69 -13.48
CA ILE A 544 -24.32 4.26 -13.16
C ILE A 544 -24.16 4.16 -11.62
N PRO A 545 -25.06 3.44 -10.90
CA PRO A 545 -24.86 3.14 -9.50
C PRO A 545 -23.48 2.50 -9.28
N ALA A 546 -22.83 2.78 -8.16
CA ALA A 546 -21.49 2.27 -7.84
C ALA A 546 -21.34 0.74 -7.93
N ASP A 547 -22.44 0.00 -7.89
CA ASP A 547 -22.55 -1.45 -8.02
C ASP A 547 -22.59 -1.98 -9.46
N ARG A 548 -22.62 -1.09 -10.45
CA ARG A 548 -22.75 -1.44 -11.89
C ARG A 548 -21.62 -0.93 -12.79
N LEU A 549 -20.47 -0.53 -12.24
CA LEU A 549 -19.28 -0.46 -13.08
C LEU A 549 -19.04 -1.85 -13.68
N ALA A 550 -18.93 -1.88 -14.99
CA ALA A 550 -18.89 -3.11 -15.77
C ALA A 550 -17.64 -3.96 -15.54
N GLY A 551 -17.05 -3.94 -14.37
CA GLY A 551 -15.96 -4.81 -13.95
C GLY A 551 -14.65 -4.09 -13.63
N ALA A 552 -13.73 -4.87 -13.08
CA ALA A 552 -12.40 -4.43 -12.75
C ALA A 552 -11.58 -4.10 -14.00
N PRO A 553 -10.73 -3.05 -13.98
CA PRO A 553 -9.73 -2.85 -15.01
C PRO A 553 -8.70 -4.00 -15.01
N SER A 554 -7.98 -4.18 -16.12
CA SER A 554 -6.80 -5.05 -16.15
C SER A 554 -5.72 -4.52 -15.19
N ARG A 555 -4.73 -5.38 -14.86
CA ARG A 555 -3.46 -4.87 -14.32
C ARG A 555 -2.77 -4.00 -15.36
N LEU A 556 -1.98 -3.05 -14.88
CA LEU A 556 -1.13 -2.23 -15.72
C LEU A 556 0.05 -3.07 -16.22
N ASN A 557 0.30 -3.08 -17.53
CA ASN A 557 1.47 -3.77 -18.07
C ASN A 557 2.74 -2.90 -17.98
N ARG A 558 3.89 -3.47 -18.34
CA ARG A 558 5.19 -2.74 -18.34
C ARG A 558 5.18 -1.49 -19.23
N ARG A 559 4.36 -1.45 -20.27
CA ARG A 559 4.23 -0.31 -21.19
C ARG A 559 3.33 0.79 -20.65
N GLY A 560 2.77 0.64 -19.46
CA GLY A 560 1.83 1.59 -18.87
C GLY A 560 0.43 1.52 -19.49
N GLN A 561 0.08 0.43 -20.17
CA GLN A 561 -1.24 0.24 -20.74
C GLN A 561 -2.17 -0.41 -19.72
N VAL A 562 -3.46 -0.05 -19.75
CA VAL A 562 -4.52 -0.61 -18.94
C VAL A 562 -5.79 -0.76 -19.79
N THR A 563 -6.59 -1.76 -19.51
CA THR A 563 -7.91 -1.92 -20.13
C THR A 563 -9.00 -1.86 -19.09
N VAL A 564 -10.13 -1.29 -19.44
CA VAL A 564 -11.28 -1.12 -18.55
C VAL A 564 -12.59 -1.41 -19.29
N PRO A 565 -13.46 -2.26 -18.74
CA PRO A 565 -14.80 -2.47 -19.26
C PRO A 565 -15.71 -1.29 -18.87
N VAL A 566 -16.41 -0.77 -19.84
CA VAL A 566 -17.32 0.38 -19.69
C VAL A 566 -18.71 0.02 -20.20
N ARG A 567 -19.74 0.25 -19.39
CA ARG A 567 -21.13 -0.01 -19.76
C ARG A 567 -21.73 1.19 -20.51
N GLN A 568 -22.39 0.93 -21.63
CA GLN A 568 -23.09 1.93 -22.45
C GLN A 568 -24.51 2.18 -21.93
N VAL A 569 -25.14 3.26 -22.44
CA VAL A 569 -26.53 3.64 -22.09
C VAL A 569 -27.54 2.54 -22.44
N ASP A 570 -27.30 1.78 -23.51
CA ASP A 570 -28.13 0.66 -23.95
C ASP A 570 -27.96 -0.61 -23.11
N GLY A 571 -27.07 -0.55 -22.09
CA GLY A 571 -26.80 -1.68 -21.21
C GLY A 571 -25.73 -2.64 -21.69
N THR A 572 -25.20 -2.47 -22.90
CA THR A 572 -24.09 -3.28 -23.42
C THR A 572 -22.75 -2.80 -22.90
N SER A 573 -21.72 -3.64 -22.96
CA SER A 573 -20.38 -3.34 -22.46
C SER A 573 -19.37 -3.24 -23.60
N VAL A 574 -18.46 -2.28 -23.48
CA VAL A 574 -17.33 -2.05 -24.40
C VAL A 574 -16.04 -2.15 -23.61
N LEU A 575 -15.06 -2.87 -24.14
CA LEU A 575 -13.71 -2.88 -23.61
C LEU A 575 -12.92 -1.71 -24.19
N MET A 576 -12.46 -0.83 -23.31
CA MET A 576 -11.62 0.31 -23.63
C MET A 576 -10.18 0.03 -23.21
N GLY A 577 -9.21 0.49 -24.01
CA GLY A 577 -7.78 0.51 -23.70
C GLY A 577 -7.30 1.93 -23.48
N TYR A 578 -6.32 2.10 -22.58
CA TYR A 578 -5.58 3.34 -22.37
C TYR A 578 -4.10 3.04 -22.42
N ASP A 579 -3.33 3.81 -23.21
CA ASP A 579 -1.89 3.59 -23.47
C ASP A 579 -0.96 4.55 -22.70
N GLY A 580 -1.50 5.24 -21.70
CA GLY A 580 -0.77 6.30 -20.96
C GLY A 580 -0.99 7.71 -21.55
N SER A 581 -1.50 7.80 -22.76
CA SER A 581 -1.75 9.07 -23.48
C SER A 581 -3.17 9.21 -24.03
N SER A 582 -3.72 8.16 -24.61
CA SER A 582 -4.99 8.17 -25.34
C SER A 582 -5.87 6.97 -24.97
N LEU A 583 -7.19 7.21 -24.99
CA LEU A 583 -8.22 6.20 -24.81
C LEU A 583 -8.67 5.70 -26.18
N PHE A 584 -8.77 4.36 -26.33
CA PHE A 584 -9.21 3.73 -27.57
C PHE A 584 -10.12 2.52 -27.31
N ARG A 585 -10.98 2.17 -28.29
CA ARG A 585 -11.85 1.00 -28.22
C ARG A 585 -11.07 -0.26 -28.59
N VAL A 586 -11.26 -1.34 -27.82
CA VAL A 586 -10.63 -2.65 -28.03
C VAL A 586 -11.64 -3.64 -28.61
N ALA A 587 -12.78 -3.82 -27.96
CA ALA A 587 -13.84 -4.73 -28.37
C ALA A 587 -15.21 -4.28 -27.83
N GLY A 588 -16.27 -4.55 -28.57
CA GLY A 588 -17.62 -4.24 -28.11
C GLY A 588 -18.68 -4.69 -29.14
N PRO A 589 -19.96 -4.44 -28.86
CA PRO A 589 -21.05 -4.84 -29.74
C PRO A 589 -20.85 -4.40 -31.19
N GLY A 590 -21.01 -5.33 -32.12
CA GLY A 590 -20.85 -5.10 -33.56
C GLY A 590 -19.42 -5.22 -34.09
N ASP A 591 -18.39 -5.33 -33.23
CA ASP A 591 -17.02 -5.58 -33.68
C ASP A 591 -16.87 -7.04 -34.15
N ALA A 592 -15.96 -7.27 -35.10
CA ALA A 592 -15.74 -8.59 -35.68
C ALA A 592 -15.23 -9.60 -34.64
N ALA A 593 -15.90 -10.75 -34.60
CA ALA A 593 -15.52 -11.91 -33.80
C ALA A 593 -14.97 -13.03 -34.72
N PRO A 594 -14.24 -14.03 -34.16
CA PRO A 594 -13.75 -15.16 -34.91
C PRO A 594 -14.87 -15.92 -35.63
N GLY A 595 -14.56 -16.48 -36.81
CA GLY A 595 -15.56 -17.26 -37.58
C GLY A 595 -16.54 -16.46 -38.45
N GLY A 596 -16.36 -15.10 -38.51
CA GLY A 596 -17.21 -14.21 -39.27
C GLY A 596 -18.47 -13.73 -38.55
N ASP A 597 -18.55 -13.96 -37.26
CA ASP A 597 -19.57 -13.45 -36.33
C ASP A 597 -19.20 -12.04 -35.82
N VAL A 598 -20.04 -11.46 -34.99
CA VAL A 598 -19.79 -10.19 -34.31
C VAL A 598 -20.03 -10.34 -32.80
N PHE A 599 -19.36 -9.55 -31.99
CA PHE A 599 -19.65 -9.50 -30.58
C PHE A 599 -21.03 -8.89 -30.29
N ALA A 600 -21.79 -9.52 -29.43
CA ALA A 600 -23.05 -9.00 -28.89
C ALA A 600 -22.80 -8.19 -27.61
N ASP A 601 -21.88 -8.68 -26.76
CA ASP A 601 -21.42 -8.01 -25.57
C ASP A 601 -19.94 -8.37 -25.34
N ALA A 602 -19.12 -7.41 -25.01
CA ALA A 602 -17.70 -7.64 -24.72
C ALA A 602 -17.46 -8.25 -23.33
N PHE A 603 -18.52 -8.35 -22.49
CA PHE A 603 -18.38 -8.86 -21.12
C PHE A 603 -19.65 -9.58 -20.69
N THR A 604 -19.62 -10.89 -20.80
CA THR A 604 -20.60 -11.73 -20.12
C THR A 604 -20.24 -11.81 -18.64
N GLY A 605 -21.11 -11.30 -17.80
CA GLY A 605 -21.01 -11.54 -16.37
C GLY A 605 -21.21 -13.00 -16.02
N SER A 606 -20.67 -13.44 -14.88
CA SER A 606 -21.04 -14.69 -14.26
C SER A 606 -22.57 -14.79 -14.19
N LEU A 607 -23.13 -15.92 -14.61
CA LEU A 607 -24.57 -16.19 -14.57
C LEU A 607 -25.15 -16.08 -13.13
N PHE A 608 -24.31 -16.32 -12.12
CA PHE A 608 -24.70 -16.24 -10.71
C PHE A 608 -24.44 -14.87 -10.08
N THR A 609 -23.38 -14.15 -10.47
CA THR A 609 -22.99 -12.88 -9.84
C THR A 609 -23.32 -11.67 -10.69
N GLY A 610 -23.56 -11.84 -12.00
CA GLY A 610 -23.76 -10.74 -12.94
C GLY A 610 -22.53 -9.81 -13.09
N GLN A 611 -21.36 -10.24 -12.60
CA GLN A 611 -20.14 -9.46 -12.65
C GLN A 611 -19.26 -9.91 -13.83
N PRO A 612 -18.75 -8.99 -14.65
CA PRO A 612 -17.85 -9.35 -15.75
C PRO A 612 -16.49 -9.83 -15.22
N VAL A 613 -15.90 -10.78 -15.93
CA VAL A 613 -14.53 -11.23 -15.66
C VAL A 613 -13.56 -10.11 -15.98
N PRO A 614 -12.64 -9.74 -15.06
CA PRO A 614 -11.63 -8.73 -15.36
C PRO A 614 -10.75 -9.15 -16.53
N PRO A 615 -10.46 -8.28 -17.50
CA PRO A 615 -9.52 -8.57 -18.56
C PRO A 615 -8.12 -8.73 -18.01
N VAL A 616 -7.30 -9.58 -18.63
CA VAL A 616 -5.89 -9.77 -18.28
C VAL A 616 -5.01 -9.25 -19.41
N LEU A 617 -4.12 -8.34 -19.07
CA LEU A 617 -3.22 -7.69 -20.01
C LEU A 617 -1.77 -8.10 -19.70
N GLY A 618 -1.13 -8.75 -20.67
CA GLY A 618 0.26 -9.16 -20.60
C GLY A 618 1.23 -8.01 -20.91
N ASP A 619 2.47 -8.16 -20.45
CA ASP A 619 3.55 -7.18 -20.65
C ASP A 619 3.91 -6.96 -22.11
N ASP A 620 3.72 -7.96 -22.95
CA ASP A 620 3.91 -7.89 -24.38
C ASP A 620 2.76 -7.23 -25.14
N GLY A 621 1.68 -6.85 -24.43
CA GLY A 621 0.44 -6.29 -24.95
C GLY A 621 -0.60 -7.34 -25.34
N SER A 622 -0.37 -8.62 -25.07
CA SER A 622 -1.40 -9.65 -25.19
C SER A 622 -2.54 -9.35 -24.22
N LEU A 623 -3.77 -9.47 -24.69
CA LEU A 623 -4.98 -9.18 -23.92
C LEU A 623 -5.93 -10.34 -23.99
N LEU A 624 -6.37 -10.82 -22.84
CA LEU A 624 -7.36 -11.86 -22.66
C LEU A 624 -8.63 -11.28 -22.03
N PHE A 625 -9.78 -11.57 -22.60
CA PHE A 625 -11.07 -11.06 -22.10
C PHE A 625 -12.21 -12.03 -22.41
N GLY A 626 -13.26 -11.99 -21.59
CA GLY A 626 -14.50 -12.73 -21.83
C GLY A 626 -15.47 -11.94 -22.73
N ALA A 627 -16.14 -12.61 -23.66
CA ALA A 627 -17.17 -11.99 -24.48
C ALA A 627 -18.21 -13.02 -24.99
N GLN A 628 -19.36 -12.52 -25.42
CA GLN A 628 -20.39 -13.28 -26.09
C GLN A 628 -20.59 -12.77 -27.54
N THR A 629 -20.73 -13.69 -28.48
CA THR A 629 -21.04 -13.35 -29.86
C THR A 629 -22.55 -13.28 -30.11
N ALA A 630 -22.94 -12.71 -31.26
CA ALA A 630 -24.33 -12.64 -31.66
C ALA A 630 -24.94 -14.04 -31.92
N ALA A 631 -24.13 -15.03 -32.28
CA ALA A 631 -24.55 -16.42 -32.36
C ALA A 631 -24.71 -17.13 -31.02
N GLY A 632 -24.35 -16.46 -29.91
CA GLY A 632 -24.50 -16.98 -28.55
C GLY A 632 -23.29 -17.73 -28.00
N ASP A 633 -22.15 -17.76 -28.71
CA ASP A 633 -20.92 -18.36 -28.18
C ASP A 633 -20.33 -17.45 -27.06
N SER A 634 -20.26 -17.98 -25.86
CA SER A 634 -19.61 -17.33 -24.70
C SER A 634 -18.23 -17.94 -24.49
N ALA A 635 -17.18 -17.13 -24.62
CA ALA A 635 -15.83 -17.63 -24.62
C ALA A 635 -14.80 -16.58 -24.10
N LEU A 636 -13.60 -17.06 -23.79
CA LEU A 636 -12.40 -16.24 -23.64
C LEU A 636 -11.78 -15.98 -25.01
N TYR A 637 -11.46 -14.74 -25.26
CA TYR A 637 -10.84 -14.27 -26.49
C TYR A 637 -9.50 -13.61 -26.20
N ALA A 638 -8.52 -13.86 -27.08
CA ALA A 638 -7.21 -13.25 -27.01
C ALA A 638 -6.98 -12.30 -28.18
N THR A 639 -6.42 -11.13 -27.91
CA THR A 639 -5.97 -10.16 -28.92
C THR A 639 -4.67 -9.53 -28.47
N ARG A 640 -4.13 -8.61 -29.27
CA ARG A 640 -2.96 -7.82 -28.89
C ARG A 640 -3.30 -6.34 -28.98
N LEU A 641 -3.00 -5.58 -27.94
CA LEU A 641 -3.14 -4.14 -27.95
C LEU A 641 -2.05 -3.52 -28.87
N ALA A 642 -2.49 -2.88 -29.94
CA ALA A 642 -1.66 -2.06 -30.81
C ALA A 642 -2.09 -0.59 -30.70
N ALA A 643 -1.20 0.35 -31.00
CA ALA A 643 -1.55 1.75 -31.06
C ALA A 643 -2.67 1.95 -32.11
N GLY A 644 -3.87 2.37 -31.65
CA GLY A 644 -5.01 2.62 -32.51
C GLY A 644 -6.05 1.49 -32.70
N GLY A 645 -5.94 0.37 -31.97
CA GLY A 645 -6.95 -0.69 -31.96
C GLY A 645 -6.38 -2.11 -31.94
N GLY A 646 -7.21 -3.09 -31.57
CA GLY A 646 -6.87 -4.53 -31.62
C GLY A 646 -7.16 -5.15 -32.97
N GLY A 647 -6.43 -6.22 -33.33
CA GLY A 647 -6.81 -7.11 -34.44
C GLY A 647 -8.07 -7.94 -34.11
N VAL A 648 -8.58 -8.72 -35.06
CA VAL A 648 -9.69 -9.66 -34.80
C VAL A 648 -9.21 -10.64 -33.71
N PRO A 649 -9.91 -10.73 -32.57
CA PRO A 649 -9.49 -11.60 -31.46
C PRO A 649 -9.56 -13.09 -31.84
N LEU A 650 -8.71 -13.90 -31.22
CA LEU A 650 -8.74 -15.35 -31.34
C LEU A 650 -9.58 -15.95 -30.21
N ARG A 651 -10.42 -16.93 -30.48
CA ARG A 651 -11.13 -17.71 -29.45
C ARG A 651 -10.14 -18.67 -28.79
N VAL A 652 -10.05 -18.61 -27.47
CA VAL A 652 -9.15 -19.43 -26.67
C VAL A 652 -9.87 -20.67 -26.13
N LEU A 653 -10.99 -20.46 -25.45
CA LEU A 653 -11.76 -21.50 -24.76
C LEU A 653 -13.15 -20.96 -24.45
N GLY A 654 -14.17 -21.79 -24.46
CA GLY A 654 -15.52 -21.32 -24.20
C GLY A 654 -16.55 -22.40 -23.87
N LEU A 655 -17.83 -22.05 -24.00
CA LEU A 655 -18.96 -22.92 -23.71
C LEU A 655 -18.85 -24.22 -24.48
N ALA A 656 -19.10 -25.33 -23.79
CA ALA A 656 -19.06 -26.70 -24.29
C ALA A 656 -17.69 -27.24 -24.73
N ASP A 657 -16.59 -26.52 -24.48
CA ASP A 657 -15.24 -27.05 -24.67
C ASP A 657 -14.94 -28.14 -23.62
N ASP A 658 -14.22 -29.20 -24.04
CA ASP A 658 -13.85 -30.29 -23.16
C ASP A 658 -12.68 -29.89 -22.23
N VAL A 659 -12.81 -30.18 -20.95
CA VAL A 659 -11.76 -30.02 -19.92
C VAL A 659 -11.63 -31.34 -19.14
N PRO A 660 -10.48 -31.55 -18.45
CA PRO A 660 -10.32 -32.74 -17.60
C PRO A 660 -11.45 -32.88 -16.56
N GLY A 661 -12.20 -33.96 -16.66
CA GLY A 661 -13.33 -34.25 -15.78
C GLY A 661 -14.70 -33.87 -16.31
N GLY A 662 -14.82 -33.27 -17.50
CA GLY A 662 -16.11 -32.94 -18.12
C GLY A 662 -16.05 -31.87 -19.18
N ARG A 663 -17.11 -31.07 -19.28
CA ARG A 663 -17.24 -29.94 -20.19
C ARG A 663 -17.51 -28.65 -19.42
N LEU A 664 -17.10 -27.51 -19.98
CA LEU A 664 -17.47 -26.20 -19.47
C LEU A 664 -18.95 -25.95 -19.80
N SER A 665 -19.84 -26.09 -18.79
CA SER A 665 -21.26 -25.89 -18.94
C SER A 665 -21.95 -25.63 -17.59
N PRO A 666 -22.53 -24.43 -17.35
CA PRO A 666 -22.35 -23.23 -18.18
C PRO A 666 -20.90 -22.74 -18.18
N PHE A 667 -20.51 -21.99 -19.19
CA PHE A 667 -19.20 -21.35 -19.21
C PHE A 667 -19.22 -20.13 -18.29
N GLU A 668 -18.60 -20.27 -17.12
CA GLU A 668 -18.52 -19.24 -16.11
C GLU A 668 -17.09 -19.14 -15.61
N VAL A 669 -16.44 -18.00 -15.79
CA VAL A 669 -15.08 -17.74 -15.32
C VAL A 669 -15.15 -16.80 -14.12
N GLN A 670 -14.58 -17.20 -12.98
CA GLN A 670 -14.54 -16.38 -11.76
C GLN A 670 -13.17 -15.76 -11.51
N ALA A 671 -12.10 -16.44 -11.89
CA ALA A 671 -10.74 -15.93 -11.80
C ALA A 671 -9.99 -16.22 -13.10
N LEU A 672 -9.08 -15.32 -13.46
CA LEU A 672 -8.33 -15.38 -14.70
C LEU A 672 -6.96 -14.75 -14.52
N ASP A 673 -5.92 -15.42 -14.99
CA ASP A 673 -4.56 -14.88 -15.08
C ASP A 673 -3.82 -15.44 -16.30
N GLN A 674 -2.74 -14.78 -16.70
CA GLN A 674 -1.93 -15.18 -17.85
C GLN A 674 -0.43 -15.01 -17.52
N ASP A 675 0.38 -16.00 -17.86
CA ASP A 675 1.82 -15.91 -17.75
C ASP A 675 2.49 -15.31 -18.99
N ALA A 676 3.79 -15.07 -18.89
CA ALA A 676 4.59 -14.51 -19.99
C ALA A 676 4.70 -15.46 -21.21
N SER A 677 4.41 -16.75 -21.06
CA SER A 677 4.39 -17.74 -22.16
C SER A 677 3.09 -17.74 -22.93
N GLY A 678 2.07 -17.03 -22.43
CA GLY A 678 0.72 -17.02 -22.94
C GLY A 678 -0.16 -18.17 -22.42
N SER A 679 0.31 -18.90 -21.38
CA SER A 679 -0.55 -19.87 -20.68
C SER A 679 -1.59 -19.14 -19.86
N VAL A 680 -2.82 -19.64 -19.89
CA VAL A 680 -3.98 -19.03 -19.23
C VAL A 680 -4.41 -19.89 -18.07
N ALA A 681 -4.41 -19.34 -16.86
CA ALA A 681 -5.02 -19.94 -15.68
C ALA A 681 -6.43 -19.36 -15.47
N PHE A 682 -7.41 -20.22 -15.24
CA PHE A 682 -8.79 -19.80 -15.04
C PHE A 682 -9.52 -20.73 -14.09
N GLN A 683 -10.47 -20.15 -13.34
CA GLN A 683 -11.42 -20.91 -12.55
C GLN A 683 -12.78 -20.93 -13.26
N SER A 684 -13.36 -22.10 -13.43
CA SER A 684 -14.67 -22.25 -14.08
C SER A 684 -15.47 -23.42 -13.50
N ILE A 685 -16.78 -23.38 -13.70
CA ILE A 685 -17.66 -24.51 -13.43
C ILE A 685 -17.42 -25.58 -14.50
N TYR A 686 -17.31 -26.84 -14.05
CA TYR A 686 -17.21 -28.00 -14.92
C TYR A 686 -18.13 -29.10 -14.40
N SER A 687 -18.59 -29.97 -15.29
CA SER A 687 -19.53 -31.06 -15.02
C SER A 687 -20.95 -30.62 -14.59
N ASP A 688 -21.88 -31.57 -14.62
CA ASP A 688 -23.30 -31.35 -14.26
C ASP A 688 -23.52 -31.10 -12.77
N ASP A 689 -22.49 -31.26 -11.93
CA ASP A 689 -22.55 -31.07 -10.46
C ASP A 689 -22.33 -29.64 -10.00
N PHE A 690 -22.07 -28.70 -10.89
CA PHE A 690 -21.88 -27.27 -10.63
C PHE A 690 -20.76 -26.92 -9.63
N TYR A 691 -19.66 -27.67 -9.63
CA TYR A 691 -18.49 -27.34 -8.80
C TYR A 691 -17.46 -26.54 -9.59
N PHE A 692 -16.80 -25.60 -8.88
CA PHE A 692 -15.67 -24.87 -9.43
C PHE A 692 -14.38 -25.70 -9.37
N ALA A 693 -13.54 -25.56 -10.39
CA ALA A 693 -12.18 -26.05 -10.43
C ALA A 693 -11.26 -25.06 -11.11
N ASP A 694 -9.98 -25.13 -10.74
CA ASP A 694 -8.92 -24.33 -11.35
C ASP A 694 -8.27 -25.13 -12.51
N PHE A 695 -8.06 -24.44 -13.62
CA PHE A 695 -7.48 -25.00 -14.85
C PHE A 695 -6.35 -24.13 -15.38
N VAL A 696 -5.41 -24.75 -16.08
CA VAL A 696 -4.39 -24.05 -16.88
C VAL A 696 -4.46 -24.52 -18.34
N LYS A 697 -4.50 -23.58 -19.28
CA LYS A 697 -4.53 -23.78 -20.72
C LYS A 697 -3.28 -23.16 -21.35
N GLY A 698 -2.35 -24.02 -21.75
CA GLY A 698 -1.21 -23.66 -22.60
C GLY A 698 -1.44 -23.99 -24.07
N ALA A 699 -0.41 -24.32 -24.79
CA ALA A 699 -0.50 -24.78 -26.20
C ALA A 699 -1.23 -26.13 -26.37
N GLY A 700 -1.26 -26.96 -25.31
CA GLY A 700 -1.94 -28.25 -25.24
C GLY A 700 -3.41 -28.15 -24.79
N PRO A 701 -4.07 -29.30 -24.50
CA PRO A 701 -5.38 -29.31 -23.85
C PRO A 701 -5.29 -28.69 -22.45
N PRO A 702 -6.43 -28.23 -21.90
CA PRO A 702 -6.46 -27.72 -20.53
C PRO A 702 -6.02 -28.78 -19.52
N ILE A 703 -5.34 -28.35 -18.45
CA ILE A 703 -4.90 -29.18 -17.33
C ILE A 703 -5.68 -28.72 -16.10
N ARG A 704 -6.31 -29.64 -15.36
CA ARG A 704 -6.95 -29.33 -14.09
C ARG A 704 -5.90 -29.21 -13.00
N VAL A 705 -5.92 -28.12 -12.24
CA VAL A 705 -4.97 -27.85 -11.15
C VAL A 705 -5.55 -28.24 -9.82
N ALA A 706 -6.78 -27.81 -9.51
CA ALA A 706 -7.46 -28.07 -8.24
C ALA A 706 -8.96 -28.21 -8.44
N ALA A 707 -9.58 -29.09 -7.67
CA ALA A 707 -11.02 -29.28 -7.61
C ALA A 707 -11.46 -29.78 -6.23
N ARG A 708 -12.77 -29.81 -6.00
CA ARG A 708 -13.34 -30.40 -4.78
C ARG A 708 -12.91 -31.88 -4.63
N LEU A 709 -12.62 -32.30 -3.41
CA LEU A 709 -12.13 -33.63 -3.00
C LEU A 709 -10.67 -33.93 -3.37
N ASP A 710 -9.96 -33.03 -4.08
CA ASP A 710 -8.54 -33.22 -4.29
C ASP A 710 -7.81 -33.21 -2.93
N PRO A 711 -6.87 -34.13 -2.67
CA PRO A 711 -6.13 -34.16 -1.42
C PRO A 711 -5.10 -33.04 -1.34
N VAL A 712 -4.94 -32.46 -0.15
CA VAL A 712 -3.84 -31.57 0.20
C VAL A 712 -3.00 -32.24 1.26
N LEU A 713 -1.72 -32.44 1.00
CA LEU A 713 -0.79 -33.14 1.89
C LEU A 713 -0.94 -32.71 3.35
N ASP A 714 -1.12 -33.68 4.23
CA ASP A 714 -1.22 -33.54 5.70
C ASP A 714 -2.35 -32.63 6.23
N LEU A 715 -3.13 -31.97 5.36
CA LEU A 715 -4.21 -31.03 5.74
C LEU A 715 -5.62 -31.52 5.42
N GLY A 716 -5.78 -32.57 4.61
CA GLY A 716 -7.09 -33.12 4.25
C GLY A 716 -7.50 -32.86 2.79
N ASN A 717 -8.80 -32.88 2.51
CA ASN A 717 -9.31 -32.73 1.15
C ASN A 717 -9.92 -31.34 0.92
N VAL A 718 -9.85 -30.87 -0.32
CA VAL A 718 -10.47 -29.61 -0.76
C VAL A 718 -11.98 -29.71 -0.65
N LEU A 719 -12.61 -28.79 0.08
CA LEU A 719 -14.06 -28.57 0.10
C LEU A 719 -14.49 -27.68 -1.07
N SER A 720 -13.73 -26.61 -1.33
CA SER A 720 -13.99 -25.66 -2.39
C SER A 720 -12.69 -24.99 -2.86
N VAL A 721 -12.57 -24.68 -4.13
CA VAL A 721 -11.54 -23.77 -4.61
C VAL A 721 -12.03 -22.33 -4.46
N THR A 722 -11.16 -21.42 -4.07
CA THR A 722 -11.51 -19.99 -3.93
C THR A 722 -11.23 -19.28 -5.24
N PRO A 723 -11.96 -18.21 -5.61
CA PRO A 723 -11.77 -17.49 -6.86
C PRO A 723 -10.50 -16.61 -6.83
N SER A 724 -9.35 -17.23 -6.53
CA SER A 724 -8.08 -16.57 -6.29
C SER A 724 -6.96 -17.40 -6.90
N LEU A 725 -6.39 -16.92 -8.01
CA LEU A 725 -5.23 -17.55 -8.64
C LEU A 725 -4.30 -16.49 -9.24
N ALA A 726 -2.99 -16.79 -9.29
CA ALA A 726 -1.99 -15.95 -9.92
C ALA A 726 -0.77 -16.79 -10.35
N PHE A 727 -0.21 -16.52 -11.52
CA PHE A 727 1.09 -17.06 -11.89
C PHE A 727 2.20 -16.34 -11.10
N MET A 728 3.05 -17.14 -10.45
CA MET A 728 4.20 -16.65 -9.68
C MET A 728 5.50 -16.58 -10.52
N GLY A 729 5.48 -17.04 -11.75
CA GLY A 729 6.65 -17.17 -12.63
C GLY A 729 7.05 -18.62 -12.84
N GLY A 730 7.80 -18.90 -13.91
CA GLY A 730 8.27 -20.25 -14.23
C GLY A 730 7.18 -21.30 -14.45
N GLY A 731 5.95 -20.87 -14.76
CA GLY A 731 4.81 -21.77 -14.88
C GLY A 731 4.23 -22.21 -13.54
N THR A 732 4.70 -21.71 -12.41
CA THR A 732 4.14 -21.97 -11.07
C THR A 732 2.87 -21.14 -10.89
N LEU A 733 1.78 -21.78 -10.48
CA LEU A 733 0.49 -21.17 -10.17
C LEU A 733 0.26 -21.16 -8.65
N ALA A 734 -0.05 -20.00 -8.07
CA ALA A 734 -0.61 -19.90 -6.73
C ALA A 734 -2.14 -19.90 -6.79
N TYR A 735 -2.79 -20.60 -5.89
CA TYR A 735 -4.25 -20.65 -5.79
C TYR A 735 -4.72 -20.91 -4.36
N GLY A 736 -5.96 -20.54 -4.07
CA GLY A 736 -6.56 -20.71 -2.76
C GLY A 736 -7.56 -21.86 -2.70
N ALA A 737 -7.63 -22.56 -1.56
CA ALA A 737 -8.62 -23.59 -1.31
C ALA A 737 -9.14 -23.55 0.14
N GLY A 738 -10.45 -23.83 0.31
CA GLY A 738 -11.06 -24.13 1.60
C GLY A 738 -11.08 -25.64 1.81
N LEU A 739 -10.75 -26.10 3.02
CA LEU A 739 -10.70 -27.52 3.37
C LEU A 739 -11.96 -27.95 4.13
N PHE A 740 -12.18 -29.27 4.25
CA PHE A 740 -13.34 -29.83 4.94
C PHE A 740 -13.35 -29.57 6.45
N ASP A 741 -12.22 -29.28 7.06
CA ASP A 741 -12.11 -28.88 8.47
C ASP A 741 -12.45 -27.40 8.72
N GLY A 742 -12.77 -26.65 7.66
CA GLY A 742 -13.06 -25.22 7.71
C GLY A 742 -11.83 -24.31 7.60
N SER A 743 -10.63 -24.86 7.52
CA SER A 743 -9.40 -24.09 7.29
C SER A 743 -9.32 -23.62 5.84
N THR A 744 -8.52 -22.59 5.61
CA THR A 744 -8.21 -22.07 4.29
C THR A 744 -6.71 -22.14 4.05
N VAL A 745 -6.31 -22.53 2.83
CA VAL A 745 -4.91 -22.69 2.44
C VAL A 745 -4.60 -21.96 1.16
N ILE A 746 -3.37 -21.50 1.04
CA ILE A 746 -2.78 -21.01 -0.21
C ILE A 746 -1.72 -21.99 -0.64
N LEU A 747 -1.85 -22.45 -1.86
CA LEU A 747 -1.03 -23.50 -2.47
C LEU A 747 -0.28 -22.91 -3.66
N ALA A 748 0.92 -23.43 -3.95
CA ALA A 748 1.63 -23.15 -5.19
C ALA A 748 2.18 -24.43 -5.81
N GLY A 749 2.11 -24.53 -7.13
CA GLY A 749 2.61 -25.71 -7.86
C GLY A 749 2.65 -25.49 -9.36
N SER A 750 3.44 -26.34 -10.05
CA SER A 750 3.41 -26.39 -11.51
C SER A 750 2.27 -27.29 -11.97
N PRO A 751 1.38 -26.83 -12.84
CA PRO A 751 0.23 -27.61 -13.29
C PRO A 751 0.62 -28.94 -13.89
N GLY A 752 0.07 -30.05 -13.37
CA GLY A 752 0.31 -31.42 -13.84
C GLY A 752 1.61 -32.06 -13.32
N GLU A 753 2.33 -31.44 -12.39
CA GLU A 753 3.57 -31.99 -11.83
C GLU A 753 3.53 -31.98 -10.30
N GLY A 754 3.51 -33.16 -9.68
CA GLY A 754 3.68 -33.35 -8.24
C GLY A 754 2.59 -32.75 -7.35
N ASP A 755 2.81 -32.85 -6.04
CA ASP A 755 1.92 -32.23 -5.04
C ASP A 755 2.25 -30.73 -4.87
N PRO A 756 1.24 -29.86 -4.72
CA PRO A 756 1.50 -28.43 -4.52
C PRO A 756 2.14 -28.15 -3.16
N LEU A 757 2.97 -27.13 -3.10
CA LEU A 757 3.53 -26.61 -1.85
C LEU A 757 2.49 -25.78 -1.10
N ILE A 758 2.44 -25.92 0.22
CA ILE A 758 1.60 -25.07 1.09
C ILE A 758 2.38 -23.78 1.36
N ILE A 759 1.90 -22.65 0.84
CA ILE A 759 2.46 -21.33 1.10
C ILE A 759 2.04 -20.83 2.47
N ALA A 760 0.75 -20.91 2.76
CA ALA A 760 0.17 -20.47 4.03
C ALA A 760 -1.13 -21.22 4.32
N SER A 761 -1.44 -21.41 5.59
CA SER A 761 -2.71 -21.99 6.04
C SER A 761 -3.24 -21.26 7.27
N THR A 762 -4.56 -21.20 7.41
CA THR A 762 -5.19 -20.71 8.66
C THR A 762 -4.69 -21.56 9.84
N GLY A 763 -4.23 -20.90 10.91
CA GLY A 763 -3.57 -21.56 12.05
C GLY A 763 -2.05 -21.77 11.88
N GLY A 764 -1.51 -21.63 10.67
CA GLY A 764 -0.07 -21.66 10.42
C GLY A 764 0.64 -20.42 11.00
N THR A 765 1.95 -20.54 11.25
CA THR A 765 2.75 -19.47 11.86
C THR A 765 3.02 -18.34 10.86
N SER A 766 2.74 -17.11 11.26
CA SER A 766 3.09 -15.91 10.50
C SER A 766 4.54 -15.45 10.81
N PRO A 767 5.14 -14.58 9.97
CA PRO A 767 6.53 -14.12 10.15
C PRO A 767 6.77 -13.37 11.47
N ASP A 768 5.75 -12.79 12.05
CA ASP A 768 5.78 -12.10 13.34
C ASP A 768 5.60 -13.04 14.57
N GLY A 769 5.49 -14.35 14.31
CA GLY A 769 5.31 -15.39 15.34
C GLY A 769 3.87 -15.64 15.76
N GLY A 770 2.90 -14.92 15.19
CA GLY A 770 1.48 -15.18 15.36
C GLY A 770 0.98 -16.34 14.52
N ALA A 771 -0.32 -16.64 14.58
CA ALA A 771 -0.97 -17.58 13.68
C ALA A 771 -1.90 -16.84 12.73
N TYR A 772 -1.94 -17.25 11.47
CA TYR A 772 -2.88 -16.69 10.49
C TYR A 772 -4.32 -16.98 10.89
N LEU A 773 -5.15 -15.93 10.98
CA LEU A 773 -6.58 -16.02 11.28
C LEU A 773 -7.42 -15.99 10.00
N SER A 774 -7.03 -15.18 9.02
CA SER A 774 -7.73 -15.09 7.74
C SER A 774 -6.83 -14.50 6.64
N PHE A 775 -7.18 -14.80 5.40
CA PHE A 775 -6.58 -14.26 4.20
C PHE A 775 -7.64 -13.47 3.43
N GLN A 776 -7.36 -12.24 3.04
CA GLN A 776 -8.33 -11.33 2.40
C GLN A 776 -8.94 -11.90 1.11
N SER A 777 -8.15 -12.56 0.30
CA SER A 777 -8.56 -13.10 -1.00
C SER A 777 -9.36 -14.40 -0.92
N LEU A 778 -9.50 -15.02 0.28
CA LEU A 778 -9.95 -16.40 0.44
C LEU A 778 -11.24 -16.57 1.27
N GLN A 779 -11.99 -15.50 1.56
CA GLN A 779 -13.26 -15.68 2.27
C GLN A 779 -14.28 -16.42 1.40
N ALA A 780 -14.54 -17.67 1.76
CA ALA A 780 -15.40 -18.63 1.03
C ALA A 780 -16.86 -18.20 0.82
N ASN A 781 -17.32 -17.11 1.46
CA ASN A 781 -18.70 -16.64 1.38
C ASN A 781 -18.90 -15.39 0.52
N THR A 782 -17.84 -14.83 -0.07
CA THR A 782 -17.98 -13.72 -1.01
C THR A 782 -17.87 -14.24 -2.43
N GLN A 783 -18.98 -14.24 -3.17
CA GLN A 783 -19.07 -14.61 -4.59
C GLN A 783 -18.27 -13.67 -5.51
N ARG A 784 -17.09 -13.22 -5.09
CA ARG A 784 -16.29 -12.27 -5.86
C ARG A 784 -14.83 -12.69 -5.92
N PRO A 785 -14.20 -12.55 -7.11
CA PRO A 785 -12.83 -12.95 -7.30
C PRO A 785 -11.90 -12.07 -6.45
N GLY A 786 -11.31 -12.65 -5.41
CA GLY A 786 -10.11 -12.12 -4.81
C GLY A 786 -8.95 -12.39 -5.77
N ARG A 787 -8.09 -11.41 -6.01
CA ARG A 787 -6.86 -11.62 -6.78
C ARG A 787 -5.70 -11.83 -5.83
N LEU A 788 -4.98 -12.92 -5.99
CA LEU A 788 -3.64 -13.03 -5.45
C LEU A 788 -2.74 -12.02 -6.17
N ALA A 789 -1.96 -11.24 -5.43
CA ALA A 789 -1.06 -10.26 -6.01
C ALA A 789 0.32 -10.89 -6.19
N SER A 790 0.70 -11.23 -7.42
CA SER A 790 2.02 -11.75 -7.76
C SER A 790 2.79 -10.76 -8.63
N ASP A 791 4.12 -10.75 -8.48
CA ASP A 791 5.05 -10.02 -9.34
C ASP A 791 5.39 -10.77 -10.64
N GLY A 792 4.91 -12.01 -10.78
CA GLY A 792 5.27 -12.88 -11.90
C GLY A 792 6.72 -13.39 -11.85
N ARG A 793 7.46 -13.15 -10.77
CA ARG A 793 8.88 -13.53 -10.58
C ARG A 793 9.12 -14.38 -9.32
N GLY A 794 8.04 -14.88 -8.70
CA GLY A 794 8.12 -15.76 -7.54
C GLY A 794 7.62 -15.14 -6.24
N THR A 795 7.23 -13.86 -6.19
CA THR A 795 6.70 -13.21 -4.99
C THR A 795 5.18 -13.08 -5.05
N LEU A 796 4.53 -13.35 -3.92
CA LEU A 796 3.11 -13.20 -3.68
C LEU A 796 2.87 -12.23 -2.52
N ALA A 797 2.01 -11.23 -2.69
CA ALA A 797 1.60 -10.32 -1.62
C ALA A 797 0.18 -10.62 -1.17
N LEU A 798 -0.04 -10.73 0.13
CA LEU A 798 -1.34 -11.02 0.75
C LEU A 798 -1.59 -10.08 1.92
N ALA A 799 -2.79 -9.54 1.99
CA ALA A 799 -3.27 -8.92 3.21
C ALA A 799 -3.89 -10.00 4.12
N VAL A 800 -3.42 -10.09 5.36
CA VAL A 800 -3.76 -11.15 6.31
C VAL A 800 -4.10 -10.54 7.67
N SER A 801 -4.90 -11.26 8.47
CA SER A 801 -5.00 -11.01 9.90
C SER A 801 -4.32 -12.14 10.66
N THR A 802 -3.62 -11.80 11.75
CA THR A 802 -2.86 -12.74 12.56
C THR A 802 -3.22 -12.61 14.04
N THR A 803 -2.78 -13.55 14.85
CA THR A 803 -2.95 -13.47 16.31
C THR A 803 -1.99 -12.48 16.96
N ALA A 804 -0.91 -12.10 16.28
CA ALA A 804 0.08 -11.15 16.79
C ALA A 804 -0.29 -9.69 16.50
N GLY A 805 -1.08 -9.46 15.42
CA GLY A 805 -1.56 -8.12 15.02
C GLY A 805 -2.90 -8.19 14.32
N PRO A 806 -3.68 -7.10 14.26
CA PRO A 806 -5.00 -7.14 13.64
C PRO A 806 -4.94 -7.37 12.14
N GLU A 807 -4.02 -6.74 11.44
CA GLU A 807 -3.86 -6.88 9.98
C GLU A 807 -2.45 -6.50 9.53
N GLU A 808 -1.96 -7.20 8.51
CA GLU A 808 -0.67 -6.93 7.89
C GLU A 808 -0.67 -7.36 6.41
N ILE A 809 0.24 -6.79 5.62
CA ILE A 809 0.54 -7.28 4.28
C ILE A 809 1.81 -8.11 4.37
N VAL A 810 1.69 -9.39 4.03
CA VAL A 810 2.81 -10.36 4.03
C VAL A 810 3.21 -10.64 2.60
N LEU A 811 4.52 -10.59 2.34
CA LEU A 811 5.13 -11.01 1.09
C LEU A 811 5.65 -12.44 1.27
N PHE A 812 5.24 -13.35 0.40
CA PHE A 812 5.76 -14.70 0.29
C PHE A 812 6.62 -14.78 -0.96
N GLY A 813 7.90 -15.07 -0.82
CA GLY A 813 8.83 -15.12 -1.91
C GLY A 813 10.11 -15.82 -1.50
N ARG A 814 11.02 -16.07 -2.45
CA ARG A 814 12.37 -16.48 -2.16
C ARG A 814 13.03 -15.42 -1.25
N ALA A 815 13.87 -15.85 -0.32
CA ALA A 815 14.76 -14.92 0.37
C ALA A 815 15.58 -14.18 -0.69
N ASN A 816 15.64 -12.86 -0.61
CA ASN A 816 16.43 -12.07 -1.54
C ASN A 816 17.91 -12.40 -1.37
N GLU A 817 18.60 -12.80 -2.46
CA GLU A 817 20.02 -13.02 -2.48
C GLU A 817 20.74 -11.79 -3.04
N PRO A 818 21.94 -11.44 -2.54
CA PRO A 818 22.68 -10.31 -3.08
C PRO A 818 22.97 -10.49 -4.57
N PRO A 819 22.82 -9.45 -5.38
CA PRO A 819 23.18 -9.50 -6.78
C PRO A 819 24.70 -9.74 -6.96
N VAL A 820 25.10 -10.13 -8.15
CA VAL A 820 26.50 -10.37 -8.51
C VAL A 820 26.95 -9.26 -9.45
N ALA A 821 27.92 -8.46 -9.01
CA ALA A 821 28.56 -7.44 -9.85
C ALA A 821 29.49 -8.09 -10.88
N ASN A 822 29.50 -7.54 -12.08
CA ASN A 822 30.47 -7.86 -13.13
C ASN A 822 30.87 -6.54 -13.82
N ALA A 823 32.07 -6.06 -13.49
CA ALA A 823 32.62 -4.80 -13.99
C ALA A 823 33.20 -4.92 -15.41
N GLY A 824 33.10 -6.10 -16.00
CA GLY A 824 33.68 -6.40 -17.32
C GLY A 824 35.17 -6.69 -17.29
N PRO A 825 35.77 -7.01 -18.45
CA PRO A 825 37.19 -7.34 -18.56
C PRO A 825 38.06 -6.08 -18.49
N ASP A 826 39.30 -6.26 -18.05
CA ASP A 826 40.31 -5.20 -18.06
C ASP A 826 40.49 -4.61 -19.46
N LEU A 827 40.68 -3.29 -19.54
CA LEU A 827 40.77 -2.53 -20.78
C LEU A 827 42.10 -1.78 -20.89
N ALA A 828 42.66 -1.76 -22.09
CA ALA A 828 43.73 -0.85 -22.44
C ALA A 828 43.28 0.04 -23.61
N VAL A 829 43.38 1.33 -23.43
CA VAL A 829 42.92 2.33 -24.41
C VAL A 829 43.99 3.38 -24.67
N GLU A 830 44.05 3.89 -25.90
CA GLU A 830 44.95 4.95 -26.24
C GLU A 830 44.50 6.29 -25.62
N CYS A 831 45.44 7.10 -25.24
CA CYS A 831 45.20 8.41 -24.68
C CYS A 831 44.60 9.35 -25.75
N ALA A 832 43.55 10.06 -25.43
CA ALA A 832 42.84 10.99 -26.32
C ALA A 832 43.15 12.46 -26.05
N GLY A 833 43.89 12.77 -25.01
CA GLY A 833 44.29 14.13 -24.65
C GLY A 833 44.76 14.34 -23.23
N PRO A 834 45.31 15.53 -22.91
CA PRO A 834 45.89 15.79 -21.59
C PRO A 834 44.84 15.90 -20.46
N ALA A 835 43.57 16.07 -20.80
CA ALA A 835 42.45 16.11 -19.84
C ALA A 835 41.95 14.72 -19.45
N GLY A 836 42.44 13.65 -20.12
CA GLY A 836 42.03 12.26 -19.96
C GLY A 836 41.35 11.70 -21.20
N THR A 837 41.01 10.41 -21.09
CA THR A 837 40.37 9.66 -22.18
C THR A 837 38.97 9.23 -21.74
N THR A 838 37.97 9.44 -22.58
CA THR A 838 36.61 8.96 -22.34
C THR A 838 36.57 7.46 -22.60
N VAL A 839 36.15 6.74 -21.55
CA VAL A 839 35.96 5.26 -21.56
C VAL A 839 34.52 4.96 -21.18
N THR A 840 33.89 4.02 -21.89
CA THR A 840 32.56 3.51 -21.51
C THR A 840 32.79 2.26 -20.66
N LEU A 841 32.32 2.31 -19.42
CA LEU A 841 32.30 1.15 -18.51
C LEU A 841 31.17 0.22 -18.94
N ASP A 842 31.30 -1.07 -18.69
CA ASP A 842 30.28 -2.06 -19.03
C ASP A 842 30.01 -3.00 -17.85
N GLY A 843 28.95 -2.67 -17.08
CA GLY A 843 28.40 -3.49 -16.02
C GLY A 843 27.31 -4.46 -16.47
N GLY A 844 27.01 -4.53 -17.78
CA GLY A 844 25.89 -5.32 -18.30
C GLY A 844 26.01 -6.83 -18.11
N GLY A 845 27.16 -7.32 -17.63
CA GLY A 845 27.36 -8.72 -17.21
C GLY A 845 26.89 -9.01 -15.77
N SER A 846 26.52 -8.00 -15.00
CA SER A 846 25.98 -8.18 -13.65
C SER A 846 24.63 -8.88 -13.69
N SER A 847 24.34 -9.66 -12.67
CA SER A 847 23.12 -10.44 -12.58
C SER A 847 22.58 -10.45 -11.17
N ASP A 848 21.29 -10.60 -11.06
CA ASP A 848 20.55 -10.81 -9.84
C ASP A 848 19.99 -12.24 -9.83
N PRO A 849 20.14 -13.03 -8.76
CA PRO A 849 19.63 -14.40 -8.70
C PRO A 849 18.12 -14.49 -8.87
N GLU A 850 17.35 -13.46 -8.42
CA GLU A 850 15.91 -13.37 -8.56
C GLU A 850 15.48 -12.67 -9.86
N GLY A 851 16.45 -12.17 -10.65
CA GLY A 851 16.20 -11.46 -11.92
C GLY A 851 15.69 -10.03 -11.73
N GLY A 852 15.96 -9.41 -10.58
CA GLY A 852 15.66 -8.05 -10.24
C GLY A 852 16.32 -7.02 -11.17
N SER A 853 15.80 -5.81 -11.21
CA SER A 853 16.46 -4.68 -11.88
C SER A 853 17.61 -4.19 -11.00
N LEU A 854 18.78 -3.99 -11.59
CA LEU A 854 19.97 -3.59 -10.86
C LEU A 854 20.16 -2.06 -10.90
N GLY A 855 20.52 -1.50 -9.75
CA GLY A 855 21.22 -0.22 -9.63
C GLY A 855 22.71 -0.45 -9.84
N TYR A 856 23.45 0.49 -10.46
CA TYR A 856 24.86 0.36 -10.77
C TYR A 856 25.61 1.57 -10.21
N HIS A 857 26.58 1.30 -9.31
CA HIS A 857 27.37 2.32 -8.63
C HIS A 857 28.85 2.08 -8.91
N TRP A 858 29.43 2.94 -9.71
CA TRP A 858 30.82 2.91 -10.07
C TRP A 858 31.62 3.90 -9.26
N SER A 859 32.82 3.52 -8.83
CA SER A 859 33.71 4.41 -8.10
C SER A 859 35.17 4.19 -8.46
N TRP A 860 35.96 5.27 -8.49
CA TRP A 860 37.41 5.27 -8.67
C TRP A 860 38.00 6.47 -7.93
N PRO A 861 39.36 6.57 -7.74
CA PRO A 861 39.94 7.60 -6.89
C PRO A 861 39.58 9.06 -7.21
N SER A 862 39.17 9.34 -8.46
CA SER A 862 38.86 10.69 -8.90
C SER A 862 37.40 10.94 -9.27
N GLY A 863 36.49 9.94 -9.08
CA GLY A 863 35.09 10.12 -9.43
C GLY A 863 34.17 8.95 -9.12
N VAL A 864 32.90 9.16 -9.39
CA VAL A 864 31.81 8.17 -9.32
C VAL A 864 30.93 8.29 -10.57
N ALA A 865 30.23 7.23 -10.91
CA ALA A 865 29.22 7.22 -11.95
C ALA A 865 28.12 6.22 -11.64
N GLU A 866 26.96 6.39 -12.28
CA GLU A 866 25.81 5.51 -12.15
C GLU A 866 25.34 4.99 -13.51
N GLY A 867 24.64 3.86 -13.47
CA GLY A 867 24.07 3.20 -14.64
C GLY A 867 24.92 2.06 -15.18
N ALA A 868 24.30 1.21 -16.00
CA ALA A 868 24.93 -0.02 -16.50
C ALA A 868 26.13 0.23 -17.42
N ARG A 869 26.12 1.37 -18.18
CA ARG A 869 27.17 1.70 -19.16
C ARG A 869 27.49 3.19 -19.17
N PRO A 870 28.02 3.76 -18.09
CA PRO A 870 28.37 5.17 -18.06
C PRO A 870 29.63 5.46 -18.86
N ALA A 871 29.70 6.64 -19.50
CA ALA A 871 30.89 7.17 -20.11
C ALA A 871 31.63 8.03 -19.08
N VAL A 872 32.89 7.68 -18.79
CA VAL A 872 33.73 8.36 -17.78
C VAL A 872 35.02 8.84 -18.38
N VAL A 873 35.65 9.87 -17.80
CA VAL A 873 36.96 10.37 -18.25
C VAL A 873 38.01 9.90 -17.24
N LEU A 874 38.98 9.13 -17.74
CA LEU A 874 40.06 8.59 -16.93
C LEU A 874 41.41 9.24 -17.32
N PRO A 875 42.30 9.50 -16.35
CA PRO A 875 43.61 10.07 -16.59
C PRO A 875 44.55 9.03 -17.21
N LEU A 876 45.66 9.50 -17.73
CA LEU A 876 46.75 8.67 -18.22
C LEU A 876 47.29 7.78 -17.10
N GLY A 877 47.53 6.48 -17.40
CA GLY A 877 47.99 5.46 -16.47
C GLY A 877 46.92 4.45 -16.09
N LEU A 878 47.20 3.63 -15.10
CA LEU A 878 46.30 2.58 -14.59
C LEU A 878 45.34 3.13 -13.59
N THR A 879 44.06 2.95 -13.85
CA THR A 879 42.95 3.27 -12.93
C THR A 879 42.18 2.00 -12.63
N THR A 880 42.04 1.63 -11.36
CA THR A 880 41.10 0.60 -10.92
C THR A 880 39.74 1.24 -10.65
N VAL A 881 38.73 0.73 -11.34
CA VAL A 881 37.34 1.15 -11.18
C VAL A 881 36.56 0.04 -10.50
N THR A 882 35.81 0.35 -9.47
CA THR A 882 35.02 -0.60 -8.68
C THR A 882 33.55 -0.44 -9.05
N LEU A 883 32.86 -1.55 -9.27
CA LEU A 883 31.43 -1.64 -9.44
C LEU A 883 30.81 -2.31 -8.22
N VAL A 884 29.77 -1.71 -7.69
CA VAL A 884 28.80 -2.34 -6.79
C VAL A 884 27.45 -2.24 -7.46
N VAL A 885 26.71 -3.34 -7.49
CA VAL A 885 25.32 -3.32 -7.96
C VAL A 885 24.40 -3.63 -6.80
N ASP A 886 23.19 -3.07 -6.82
CA ASP A 886 22.13 -3.35 -5.85
C ASP A 886 20.81 -3.69 -6.57
N ASP A 887 20.00 -4.51 -5.92
CA ASP A 887 18.64 -4.88 -6.36
C ASP A 887 17.56 -4.00 -5.70
N GLY A 888 17.98 -3.01 -4.88
CA GLY A 888 17.14 -2.13 -4.07
C GLY A 888 16.92 -2.63 -2.64
N GLU A 889 17.37 -3.85 -2.28
CA GLU A 889 17.35 -4.39 -0.91
C GLU A 889 18.75 -4.75 -0.42
N LEU A 890 19.53 -5.42 -1.28
CA LEU A 890 20.87 -5.88 -0.98
C LEU A 890 21.86 -5.35 -2.00
N SER A 891 23.10 -5.21 -1.58
CA SER A 891 24.20 -4.83 -2.46
C SER A 891 25.13 -6.01 -2.70
N SER A 892 25.69 -6.10 -3.91
CA SER A 892 26.69 -7.09 -4.27
C SER A 892 27.99 -6.92 -3.49
N ALA A 893 28.80 -7.95 -3.47
CA ALA A 893 30.23 -7.78 -3.29
C ALA A 893 30.78 -6.87 -4.41
N PRO A 894 31.79 -6.02 -4.14
CA PRO A 894 32.38 -5.19 -5.15
C PRO A 894 33.17 -6.03 -6.17
N ASP A 895 33.02 -5.69 -7.45
CA ASP A 895 33.86 -6.20 -8.53
C ASP A 895 34.68 -5.05 -9.14
N THR A 896 35.85 -5.38 -9.70
CA THR A 896 36.78 -4.36 -10.16
C THR A 896 37.25 -4.62 -11.59
N VAL A 897 37.41 -3.55 -12.36
CA VAL A 897 38.02 -3.55 -13.67
C VAL A 897 39.26 -2.63 -13.67
N ALA A 898 40.36 -3.12 -14.20
CA ALA A 898 41.57 -2.35 -14.39
C ALA A 898 41.57 -1.72 -15.79
N ILE A 899 41.64 -0.38 -15.83
CA ILE A 899 41.63 0.38 -17.09
C ILE A 899 42.94 1.14 -17.21
N GLU A 900 43.74 0.78 -18.21
CA GLU A 900 45.02 1.42 -18.51
C GLU A 900 44.89 2.36 -19.69
N VAL A 901 44.97 3.65 -19.43
CA VAL A 901 45.08 4.68 -20.49
C VAL A 901 46.55 4.78 -20.83
N ARG A 902 46.95 4.32 -22.02
CA ARG A 902 48.30 4.32 -22.52
C ARG A 902 48.46 5.42 -23.55
N ASP A 903 49.62 6.02 -23.56
CA ASP A 903 50.04 6.89 -24.66
C ASP A 903 51.16 6.19 -25.39
N THR A 904 50.88 5.68 -26.58
CA THR A 904 51.81 4.98 -27.44
C THR A 904 52.15 5.79 -28.70
N THR A 905 51.56 6.99 -28.83
CA THR A 905 51.71 7.86 -29.98
C THR A 905 52.90 8.80 -29.77
N PRO A 906 53.96 8.72 -30.62
CA PRO A 906 55.12 9.60 -30.50
C PRO A 906 54.75 11.05 -30.80
N PRO A 907 55.43 12.04 -30.17
CA PRO A 907 55.19 13.46 -30.45
C PRO A 907 55.60 13.83 -31.89
N PHE A 908 54.81 14.68 -32.49
CA PHE A 908 55.16 15.29 -33.75
C PHE A 908 56.16 16.43 -33.50
N VAL A 909 57.28 16.46 -34.20
CA VAL A 909 58.34 17.47 -34.08
C VAL A 909 58.71 18.04 -35.44
N VAL A 910 58.97 19.32 -35.48
CA VAL A 910 59.47 20.05 -36.67
C VAL A 910 60.63 20.94 -36.25
N ALA A 911 61.65 20.98 -37.04
CA ALA A 911 62.81 21.89 -36.84
C ALA A 911 63.09 22.69 -38.07
N LEU A 912 63.28 23.98 -37.93
CA LEU A 912 63.55 24.90 -39.00
C LEU A 912 64.81 25.74 -38.65
N ALA A 913 65.72 25.85 -39.59
CA ALA A 913 66.96 26.61 -39.38
C ALA A 913 66.88 28.04 -39.93
N ALA A 914 67.38 29.00 -39.15
CA ALA A 914 67.47 30.41 -39.57
C ALA A 914 68.87 31.03 -39.24
N PRO A 915 69.72 31.36 -40.21
CA PRO A 915 69.50 31.20 -41.62
C PRO A 915 69.67 29.71 -42.10
N GLY A 916 68.87 29.24 -43.07
CA GLY A 916 69.00 27.95 -43.71
C GLY A 916 70.13 27.88 -44.77
N LEU A 917 70.82 29.01 -45.03
CA LEU A 917 71.87 29.09 -45.98
C LEU A 917 73.00 30.00 -45.44
N LEU A 918 74.25 29.53 -45.45
CA LEU A 918 75.44 30.28 -45.05
C LEU A 918 76.25 30.72 -46.28
N TRP A 919 76.33 32.01 -46.37
CA TRP A 919 77.09 32.71 -47.44
C TRP A 919 77.77 34.02 -47.01
N PRO A 920 78.98 34.39 -47.42
CA PRO A 920 79.88 33.62 -48.30
C PRO A 920 80.60 32.47 -47.54
N PRO A 921 81.14 31.45 -48.26
CA PRO A 921 81.89 30.34 -47.65
C PRO A 921 83.32 30.82 -47.22
N ASP A 922 83.38 31.72 -46.25
CA ASP A 922 84.61 32.42 -45.77
C ASP A 922 85.25 31.72 -44.53
N GLY A 923 84.73 30.57 -44.13
CA GLY A 923 85.26 29.73 -43.05
C GLY A 923 84.95 30.23 -41.65
N ARG A 924 84.13 31.26 -41.47
CA ARG A 924 83.71 31.78 -40.18
C ARG A 924 82.61 30.81 -39.53
N LEU A 925 82.61 30.88 -38.25
CA LEU A 925 81.50 30.30 -37.50
C LEU A 925 80.30 31.29 -37.52
N VAL A 926 79.18 30.86 -38.05
CA VAL A 926 77.95 31.64 -38.11
C VAL A 926 76.94 30.97 -37.13
N LYS A 927 76.36 31.78 -36.25
CA LYS A 927 75.35 31.33 -35.36
C LYS A 927 74.03 31.09 -36.10
N VAL A 928 73.52 29.89 -36.10
CA VAL A 928 72.22 29.49 -36.66
C VAL A 928 71.28 29.25 -35.54
N SER A 929 70.12 29.84 -35.56
CA SER A 929 69.03 29.57 -34.63
C SER A 929 68.10 28.55 -35.21
N PHE A 930 67.59 27.66 -34.35
CA PHE A 930 66.65 26.61 -34.75
C PHE A 930 65.30 26.87 -34.05
N ASP A 931 64.28 27.08 -34.86
CA ASP A 931 62.95 27.11 -34.42
C ASP A 931 62.42 25.65 -34.42
N VAL A 932 62.27 25.10 -33.21
CA VAL A 932 61.84 23.72 -33.02
C VAL A 932 60.54 23.72 -32.22
N ALA A 933 59.52 23.14 -32.82
CA ALA A 933 58.23 22.98 -32.17
C ALA A 933 57.88 21.49 -32.08
N ALA A 934 57.40 21.08 -30.92
CA ALA A 934 56.87 19.74 -30.71
C ALA A 934 55.44 19.84 -30.25
N ARG A 935 54.62 18.90 -30.66
CA ARG A 935 53.23 18.73 -30.19
C ARG A 935 52.95 17.26 -29.99
N ASP A 936 52.30 16.95 -28.89
CA ASP A 936 51.82 15.62 -28.61
C ASP A 936 50.34 15.70 -28.21
N LEU A 937 49.61 14.63 -28.41
CA LEU A 937 48.16 14.58 -28.08
C LEU A 937 47.94 14.52 -26.59
N CYS A 938 48.80 13.84 -25.87
CA CYS A 938 48.64 13.52 -24.44
C CYS A 938 49.63 14.23 -23.52
N ASP A 939 50.80 14.63 -24.07
CA ASP A 939 51.76 15.49 -23.37
C ASP A 939 51.72 16.91 -23.95
N PRO A 940 51.18 17.90 -23.19
CA PRO A 940 51.14 19.28 -23.68
C PRO A 940 52.54 19.94 -23.82
N SER A 941 53.60 19.27 -23.32
CA SER A 941 54.95 19.82 -23.29
C SER A 941 56.03 18.75 -23.51
N PRO A 942 56.09 18.13 -24.71
CA PRO A 942 57.13 17.13 -25.00
C PRO A 942 58.55 17.73 -24.85
N ALA A 943 59.44 16.97 -24.25
CA ALA A 943 60.81 17.40 -24.01
C ALA A 943 61.56 17.36 -25.31
N ILE A 944 62.18 18.50 -25.68
CA ILE A 944 62.99 18.66 -26.92
C ILE A 944 64.47 18.61 -26.56
N THR A 945 65.23 17.83 -27.29
CA THR A 945 66.67 17.71 -27.12
C THR A 945 67.40 17.74 -28.47
N LEU A 946 68.53 18.43 -28.51
CA LEU A 946 69.48 18.37 -29.63
C LEU A 946 70.20 17.03 -29.60
N VAL A 947 70.03 16.18 -30.62
CA VAL A 947 70.63 14.86 -30.70
C VAL A 947 71.96 14.81 -31.41
N ALA A 948 72.01 15.50 -32.52
CA ALA A 948 73.23 15.44 -33.37
C ALA A 948 73.39 16.67 -34.28
N VAL A 949 74.58 16.97 -34.58
CA VAL A 949 74.99 17.88 -35.63
C VAL A 949 75.94 17.12 -36.55
N THR A 950 75.47 16.85 -37.76
CA THR A 950 76.25 16.14 -38.80
C THR A 950 76.48 16.98 -40.01
N SER A 951 77.46 16.59 -40.81
CA SER A 951 77.83 17.30 -42.05
C SER A 951 78.01 16.34 -43.20
N SER A 952 77.51 16.68 -44.39
CA SER A 952 77.72 15.90 -45.63
C SER A 952 79.20 15.91 -46.09
N GLU A 953 80.02 16.80 -45.55
CA GLU A 953 81.43 16.86 -45.79
C GLU A 953 82.19 16.72 -44.45
N PRO A 954 82.32 15.54 -43.88
CA PRO A 954 83.01 15.36 -42.63
C PRO A 954 84.53 15.54 -42.84
N GLY A 955 85.14 16.48 -42.09
CA GLY A 955 86.55 16.62 -41.76
C GLY A 955 87.64 16.46 -42.86
N ALA A 956 87.36 16.88 -44.05
CA ALA A 956 88.39 16.80 -45.14
C ALA A 956 89.58 17.66 -44.83
N GLY A 957 90.55 17.18 -44.04
CA GLY A 957 91.93 17.72 -43.95
C GLY A 957 92.13 19.10 -43.31
N ARG A 958 91.11 19.65 -42.62
CA ARG A 958 91.24 20.94 -41.92
C ARG A 958 91.15 20.79 -40.41
N PRO A 959 92.03 21.49 -39.67
CA PRO A 959 92.08 21.27 -38.20
C PRO A 959 91.02 21.96 -37.37
N TRP A 960 90.03 22.55 -38.04
CA TRP A 960 89.03 23.34 -37.36
C TRP A 960 87.71 22.61 -37.16
N PRO A 961 87.07 22.74 -35.97
CA PRO A 961 85.76 22.13 -35.73
C PRO A 961 84.70 22.62 -36.71
N GLN A 962 83.86 21.76 -37.26
CA GLN A 962 82.79 22.08 -38.22
C GLN A 962 81.65 22.85 -37.60
N TYR A 963 81.40 22.63 -36.33
CA TYR A 963 80.43 23.35 -35.48
C TYR A 963 81.01 23.59 -34.10
N ALA A 964 80.47 24.58 -33.42
CA ALA A 964 80.79 24.92 -32.03
C ALA A 964 79.50 25.26 -31.28
N ASP A 965 79.58 25.28 -29.96
CA ASP A 965 78.57 25.70 -29.06
C ASP A 965 77.31 24.77 -29.04
N ALA A 966 77.40 23.55 -29.64
CA ALA A 966 76.26 22.61 -29.62
C ALA A 966 76.26 21.81 -28.33
N LEU A 967 75.25 21.98 -27.51
CA LEU A 967 75.03 21.27 -26.23
C LEU A 967 74.15 20.08 -26.52
N ILE A 968 74.77 18.97 -27.01
CA ILE A 968 74.07 17.73 -27.28
C ILE A 968 73.43 17.18 -25.98
N GLY A 969 72.19 16.73 -26.07
CA GLY A 969 71.44 16.22 -24.91
C GLY A 969 70.65 17.32 -24.18
N THR A 970 70.64 18.53 -24.65
CA THR A 970 69.86 19.68 -24.07
C THR A 970 68.96 20.27 -25.14
N ASP A 971 68.04 21.13 -24.76
CA ASP A 971 67.19 21.96 -25.72
C ASP A 971 68.00 23.15 -26.25
N ASP A 972 69.17 22.86 -26.80
CA ASP A 972 69.97 23.91 -27.40
C ASP A 972 69.47 24.27 -28.81
N ARG A 973 69.05 25.54 -28.98
CA ARG A 973 68.45 26.10 -30.22
C ARG A 973 69.31 27.01 -30.94
N GLY A 974 70.61 27.02 -30.63
CA GLY A 974 71.54 27.93 -31.27
C GLY A 974 72.94 27.36 -31.48
N VAL A 975 73.24 26.77 -32.63
CA VAL A 975 74.50 26.16 -32.92
C VAL A 975 75.33 27.06 -33.91
N SER A 976 76.64 27.22 -33.63
CA SER A 976 77.53 27.87 -34.53
C SER A 976 78.06 26.89 -35.57
N LEU A 977 77.66 27.15 -36.87
CA LEU A 977 78.07 26.30 -38.00
C LEU A 977 79.12 27.04 -38.84
N ARG A 978 80.08 26.27 -39.28
CA ARG A 978 81.17 26.90 -40.11
C ARG A 978 80.74 27.07 -41.57
N ALA A 979 80.82 28.33 -42.05
CA ALA A 979 80.49 28.67 -43.42
C ALA A 979 81.66 28.31 -44.31
N ASP A 980 82.01 27.03 -44.48
CA ASP A 980 83.03 26.56 -45.44
C ASP A 980 82.50 25.24 -46.11
N ARG A 981 83.17 24.91 -47.26
CA ARG A 981 82.85 23.78 -48.07
C ARG A 981 84.05 23.26 -48.79
N LEU A 982 84.03 22.07 -49.35
CA LEU A 982 85.05 21.54 -50.26
C LEU A 982 84.90 22.25 -51.58
N GLY A 983 86.02 22.75 -52.17
CA GLY A 983 86.06 23.42 -53.44
C GLY A 983 85.65 22.61 -54.68
N THR A 984 85.63 21.29 -54.55
CA THR A 984 85.28 20.35 -55.63
C THR A 984 83.90 19.62 -55.37
N GLY A 985 83.18 19.99 -54.34
CA GLY A 985 81.92 19.40 -54.01
C GLY A 985 80.70 20.15 -54.47
N SER A 986 79.49 19.61 -54.27
CA SER A 986 78.22 20.26 -54.54
C SER A 986 77.81 21.32 -53.52
N GLY A 987 78.63 21.53 -52.50
CA GLY A 987 78.32 22.33 -51.34
C GLY A 987 78.09 21.43 -50.06
N ARG A 988 78.27 22.08 -48.93
CA ARG A 988 78.13 21.39 -47.68
C ARG A 988 76.66 21.50 -47.15
N THR A 989 76.13 20.46 -46.60
CA THR A 989 74.86 20.48 -45.89
C THR A 989 75.09 19.99 -44.44
N TYR A 990 74.75 20.83 -43.51
CA TYR A 990 74.60 20.44 -42.11
C TYR A 990 73.20 19.82 -41.83
N MET A 991 73.11 18.75 -41.11
CA MET A 991 71.89 18.21 -40.57
C MET A 991 71.99 18.36 -39.06
N VAL A 992 71.06 19.11 -38.49
CA VAL A 992 70.92 19.30 -37.06
C VAL A 992 69.64 18.55 -36.60
N THR A 993 69.79 17.50 -35.83
CA THR A 993 68.70 16.62 -35.45
C THR A 993 68.24 16.89 -34.04
N TYR A 994 66.95 17.11 -33.91
CA TYR A 994 66.26 17.27 -32.64
C TYR A 994 65.33 16.05 -32.40
N ARG A 995 65.23 15.61 -31.13
CA ARG A 995 64.31 14.60 -30.66
C ARG A 995 63.32 15.28 -29.76
N ALA A 996 62.05 15.02 -30.00
CA ALA A 996 60.98 15.27 -29.05
C ALA A 996 60.61 13.97 -28.39
N ALA A 997 60.47 13.94 -27.05
CA ALA A 997 60.05 12.82 -26.27
C ALA A 997 58.92 13.28 -25.32
N ASP A 998 57.86 12.45 -25.26
CA ASP A 998 56.77 12.65 -24.29
C ASP A 998 57.12 12.04 -22.95
N ARG A 999 56.22 12.23 -21.97
CA ARG A 999 56.37 11.65 -20.62
C ARG A 999 56.16 10.14 -20.58
N SER A 1000 55.52 9.56 -21.58
CA SER A 1000 55.26 8.12 -21.73
C SER A 1000 56.46 7.39 -22.29
N GLY A 1001 57.47 8.12 -22.83
CA GLY A 1001 58.72 7.56 -23.35
C GLY A 1001 58.75 7.40 -24.87
N ASN A 1002 57.65 7.77 -25.56
CA ASN A 1002 57.66 7.75 -27.03
C ASN A 1002 58.45 8.94 -27.57
N SER A 1003 59.09 8.79 -28.71
CA SER A 1003 59.89 9.84 -29.24
C SER A 1003 60.00 9.83 -30.77
N THR A 1004 60.14 11.01 -31.36
CA THR A 1004 60.34 11.24 -32.80
C THR A 1004 61.45 12.23 -33.01
N GLU A 1005 62.18 12.05 -34.10
CA GLU A 1005 63.29 12.96 -34.49
C GLU A 1005 62.94 13.75 -35.72
N ALA A 1006 63.40 15.00 -35.77
CA ALA A 1006 63.30 15.90 -36.90
C ALA A 1006 64.65 16.57 -37.17
N GLY A 1007 65.05 16.66 -38.44
CA GLY A 1007 66.26 17.29 -38.88
C GLY A 1007 66.03 18.64 -39.59
N ALA A 1008 66.82 19.62 -39.20
CA ALA A 1008 66.91 20.91 -39.90
C ALA A 1008 68.15 20.94 -40.71
N THR A 1009 68.09 21.32 -41.99
CA THR A 1009 69.26 21.44 -42.88
C THR A 1009 69.71 22.85 -43.02
N VAL A 1010 71.06 23.05 -43.05
CA VAL A 1010 71.66 24.33 -43.32
C VAL A 1010 72.71 24.09 -44.43
N ALA A 1011 72.55 24.80 -45.52
CA ALA A 1011 73.35 24.63 -46.69
C ALA A 1011 74.50 25.70 -46.78
N VAL A 1012 75.64 25.27 -47.18
CA VAL A 1012 76.74 26.15 -47.69
C VAL A 1012 76.92 25.83 -49.12
N PRO A 1013 76.24 26.54 -50.02
CA PRO A 1013 76.24 26.24 -51.49
C PRO A 1013 77.60 26.47 -52.16
N HIS A 1014 77.80 25.78 -53.30
CA HIS A 1014 79.03 25.93 -54.11
C HIS A 1014 79.06 27.26 -54.81
N ASP A 1015 77.98 27.77 -55.31
CA ASP A 1015 77.85 29.09 -55.95
C ASP A 1015 76.50 29.74 -55.58
N GLN A 1016 76.26 30.99 -55.95
CA GLN A 1016 75.05 31.74 -55.67
C GLN A 1016 73.91 31.53 -56.68
N ARG A 1017 74.08 30.57 -57.58
CA ARG A 1017 73.08 30.32 -58.60
C ARG A 1017 72.04 29.27 -58.13
N HIS A 1018 71.20 29.74 -57.22
CA HIS A 1018 69.93 29.03 -56.94
C HIS A 1018 68.80 30.02 -56.75
#